data_5ba907862105f5411b18fb521788e8e4
#
_entry.id   5ba907862105f5411b18fb521788e8e4
#
_cell.length_a   1.000
_cell.length_b   1.000
_cell.length_c   1.000
_cell.angle_alpha   90.00
_cell.angle_beta   90.00
_cell.angle_gamma   90.00
#
_symmetry.space_group_name_H-M   'P 1'
#
loop_
_entity.id
_entity.type
_entity.pdbx_description
1 polymer ?
#
loop_
_entity_poly.entity_id
_entity_poly.type
_entity_poly.pdbx_seq_one_letter_code
_entity_poly.pdbx_strand_id
1 'polypeptide(L)'
;MKLVLAEKPSVAQSIAKVLGATKREDGYLEGKGYVVSWCVGHLVELAQPEAYDAKYSKWAYADLPIFPMDWQYEVSAGTKKQFGILKKLMTREDIASLVCATDAGREGELIFRLVYHKAGCRKPFERLWISSMEDVAIKEGFENLRSGTEYDALYEAALCRERADWIVGINATRLFSTLYGQTLNVGRVMTPTLAMAVMREAAISAFKPEPFYTVQIGLNGFTAASERFKTKEAAEAVKQSCSVAIVQKAECKEKTEKPPALYDLTSLQREANRVLGYTAQQTLDYTQNLYEKKLVTYPRTDSRFLTEDMAHSLPDLVKLAFHAFPVEDVDNIPVHAEQVVNNKKVTDHHAIIPTRELQKCNLSELPTGELAILQLISNRLCVAVGDPHRYAETVIELDCGGTTFSAKGKTIVQNGWKALIQKGSSTKNDENEQTLPTVSVGDERKVLGSEIKEGKTSPPKHFTEDTLLSAMETAGADEMPEDVERKGLGTPATRAGIIEKLVRIGFLERKGDKKTKHLIPTHKGTALVTVMPEQIQSPSMTADWEEKLLLIEKGEYASEDFMDEIKDVIAGLIQNYEVIRDSEVLMSKEANSIGKCPLCGSAVEDKSKGYFCSNRECRFALWKNNRYFASIGKSMTSATAQKLLGSGKVKLKNCKSERTGNTFDATVFMEVSEDGKTKFSMEFENGGKRK
;
A
#
# COMPACT_ATOMS: atom_id res chain seq x y z
N MET A 1 4.08 -41.66 10.34
CA MET A 1 3.92 -40.67 9.24
C MET A 1 4.30 -39.28 9.74
N LYS A 2 4.65 -38.33 8.85
CA LYS A 2 4.83 -36.92 9.18
C LYS A 2 3.59 -36.13 8.72
N LEU A 3 3.09 -35.21 9.56
CA LEU A 3 2.02 -34.29 9.22
C LEU A 3 2.64 -32.93 8.82
N VAL A 4 2.42 -32.52 7.57
CA VAL A 4 2.88 -31.24 7.02
C VAL A 4 1.73 -30.24 7.06
N LEU A 5 1.92 -29.09 7.69
CA LEU A 5 0.95 -27.98 7.72
C LEU A 5 1.45 -26.82 6.87
N ALA A 6 0.77 -26.56 5.77
CA ALA A 6 0.97 -25.38 4.96
C ALA A 6 0.01 -24.26 5.39
N GLU A 7 0.29 -23.00 4.97
CA GLU A 7 -0.57 -21.87 5.27
C GLU A 7 -1.86 -21.88 4.42
N LYS A 8 -1.78 -22.35 3.16
CA LYS A 8 -2.86 -22.31 2.18
C LYS A 8 -3.05 -23.64 1.46
N PRO A 9 -4.28 -23.92 0.97
CA PRO A 9 -4.57 -25.15 0.21
C PRO A 9 -3.69 -25.33 -1.03
N SER A 10 -3.41 -24.26 -1.79
CA SER A 10 -2.57 -24.27 -3.00
C SER A 10 -1.14 -24.68 -2.70
N VAL A 11 -0.56 -24.13 -1.64
CA VAL A 11 0.78 -24.48 -1.14
C VAL A 11 0.83 -25.94 -0.70
N ALA A 12 -0.16 -26.39 0.08
CA ALA A 12 -0.28 -27.78 0.50
C ALA A 12 -0.32 -28.75 -0.68
N GLN A 13 -1.08 -28.44 -1.73
CA GLN A 13 -1.16 -29.26 -2.94
C GLN A 13 0.19 -29.34 -3.67
N SER A 14 0.92 -28.24 -3.76
CA SER A 14 2.26 -28.21 -4.35
C SER A 14 3.25 -29.09 -3.58
N ILE A 15 3.27 -28.96 -2.25
CA ILE A 15 4.10 -29.78 -1.36
C ILE A 15 3.69 -31.26 -1.46
N ALA A 16 2.40 -31.57 -1.38
CA ALA A 16 1.88 -32.94 -1.45
C ALA A 16 2.26 -33.64 -2.76
N LYS A 17 2.20 -32.92 -3.89
CA LYS A 17 2.63 -33.44 -5.20
C LYS A 17 4.10 -33.86 -5.17
N VAL A 18 4.98 -33.01 -4.64
CA VAL A 18 6.43 -33.27 -4.57
C VAL A 18 6.72 -34.47 -3.64
N LEU A 19 6.04 -34.55 -2.49
CA LEU A 19 6.20 -35.63 -1.53
C LEU A 19 5.51 -36.92 -1.94
N GLY A 20 4.66 -36.89 -2.97
CA GLY A 20 3.88 -38.04 -3.44
C GLY A 20 2.69 -38.38 -2.54
N ALA A 21 2.17 -37.44 -1.77
CA ALA A 21 0.94 -37.54 -1.01
C ALA A 21 -0.27 -37.23 -1.91
N THR A 22 -0.72 -38.22 -2.70
CA THR A 22 -1.68 -37.99 -3.80
C THR A 22 -3.12 -38.38 -3.46
N LYS A 23 -3.36 -39.15 -2.41
CA LYS A 23 -4.70 -39.55 -1.98
C LYS A 23 -5.40 -38.34 -1.36
N ARG A 24 -6.46 -37.85 -2.00
CA ARG A 24 -7.23 -36.69 -1.53
C ARG A 24 -8.30 -37.09 -0.54
N GLU A 25 -8.33 -36.40 0.59
CA GLU A 25 -9.29 -36.58 1.67
C GLU A 25 -9.95 -35.22 2.00
N ASP A 26 -10.95 -35.17 2.90
CA ASP A 26 -11.58 -33.91 3.32
C ASP A 26 -10.61 -33.09 4.17
N GLY A 27 -10.04 -32.05 3.58
CA GLY A 27 -9.13 -31.09 4.22
C GLY A 27 -7.67 -31.51 4.28
N TYR A 28 -7.24 -32.61 3.63
CA TYR A 28 -5.84 -33.03 3.55
C TYR A 28 -5.55 -33.97 2.38
N LEU A 29 -4.26 -34.20 2.11
CA LEU A 29 -3.78 -35.21 1.16
C LEU A 29 -2.86 -36.20 1.91
N GLU A 30 -2.89 -37.49 1.53
CA GLU A 30 -2.11 -38.53 2.21
C GLU A 30 -1.38 -39.44 1.20
N GLY A 31 -0.19 -39.90 1.54
CA GLY A 31 0.60 -40.86 0.77
C GLY A 31 2.08 -40.84 1.09
N LYS A 32 2.77 -41.91 0.76
CA LYS A 32 4.22 -42.07 0.94
C LYS A 32 4.79 -41.63 2.29
N GLY A 33 4.05 -41.89 3.37
CA GLY A 33 4.50 -41.56 4.74
C GLY A 33 4.21 -40.11 5.18
N TYR A 34 3.54 -39.35 4.36
CA TYR A 34 3.14 -37.97 4.64
C TYR A 34 1.63 -37.80 4.66
N VAL A 35 1.18 -36.92 5.54
CA VAL A 35 -0.14 -36.29 5.52
C VAL A 35 0.07 -34.79 5.35
N VAL A 36 -0.48 -34.21 4.31
CA VAL A 36 -0.32 -32.78 4.01
C VAL A 36 -1.66 -32.07 4.14
N SER A 37 -1.75 -31.14 5.07
CA SER A 37 -2.94 -30.34 5.32
C SER A 37 -2.56 -28.84 5.33
N TRP A 38 -3.54 -27.98 5.59
CA TRP A 38 -3.35 -26.54 5.49
C TRP A 38 -4.17 -25.77 6.51
N CYS A 39 -3.67 -24.58 6.81
CA CYS A 39 -4.46 -23.51 7.38
C CYS A 39 -5.25 -22.80 6.26
N VAL A 40 -6.02 -21.80 6.59
CA VAL A 40 -6.66 -20.86 5.64
C VAL A 40 -6.37 -19.41 6.11
N GLY A 41 -5.10 -19.14 6.39
CA GLY A 41 -4.65 -18.01 7.18
C GLY A 41 -4.80 -18.29 8.68
N HIS A 42 -5.09 -17.28 9.50
CA HIS A 42 -5.33 -17.45 10.93
C HIS A 42 -6.60 -18.27 11.21
N LEU A 43 -6.46 -19.43 11.80
CA LEU A 43 -7.57 -20.24 12.30
C LEU A 43 -7.88 -19.95 13.76
N VAL A 44 -6.86 -19.50 14.49
CA VAL A 44 -6.89 -19.20 15.91
C VAL A 44 -6.47 -17.75 16.08
N GLU A 45 -7.20 -17.01 16.88
CA GLU A 45 -7.00 -15.58 17.14
C GLU A 45 -7.18 -15.25 18.63
N LEU A 46 -6.67 -14.11 19.07
CA LEU A 46 -6.89 -13.63 20.44
C LEU A 46 -8.39 -13.41 20.69
N ALA A 47 -8.86 -13.88 21.83
CA ALA A 47 -10.23 -13.71 22.25
C ALA A 47 -10.57 -12.22 22.43
N GLN A 48 -11.84 -11.89 22.20
CA GLN A 48 -12.34 -10.55 22.43
C GLN A 48 -12.50 -10.29 23.95
N PRO A 49 -12.52 -9.01 24.42
CA PRO A 49 -12.58 -8.69 25.83
C PRO A 49 -13.72 -9.37 26.61
N GLU A 50 -14.86 -9.55 25.97
CA GLU A 50 -16.03 -10.21 26.59
C GLU A 50 -15.82 -11.70 26.93
N ALA A 51 -14.81 -12.33 26.35
CA ALA A 51 -14.43 -13.69 26.73
C ALA A 51 -13.70 -13.74 28.08
N TYR A 52 -13.06 -12.63 28.48
CA TYR A 52 -12.37 -12.52 29.78
C TYR A 52 -13.34 -12.13 30.91
N ASP A 53 -14.28 -11.20 30.61
CA ASP A 53 -15.33 -10.79 31.55
C ASP A 53 -16.54 -10.27 30.76
N ALA A 54 -17.73 -10.77 31.08
CA ALA A 54 -18.98 -10.37 30.43
C ALA A 54 -19.29 -8.87 30.54
N LYS A 55 -18.75 -8.14 31.57
CA LYS A 55 -18.89 -6.69 31.68
C LYS A 55 -18.33 -5.96 30.48
N TYR A 56 -17.27 -6.48 29.83
CA TYR A 56 -16.65 -5.87 28.66
C TYR A 56 -17.48 -5.93 27.37
N SER A 57 -18.65 -6.59 27.39
CA SER A 57 -19.61 -6.56 26.26
C SER A 57 -20.15 -5.15 25.99
N LYS A 58 -20.26 -4.32 27.02
CA LYS A 58 -20.57 -2.89 26.91
C LYS A 58 -19.30 -2.07 27.13
N TRP A 59 -19.09 -1.10 26.26
CA TRP A 59 -17.91 -0.26 26.40
C TRP A 59 -18.16 0.84 27.42
N ALA A 60 -17.40 0.84 28.50
CA ALA A 60 -17.45 1.84 29.55
C ALA A 60 -16.03 2.31 29.88
N TYR A 61 -15.85 3.61 30.12
CA TYR A 61 -14.56 4.19 30.51
C TYR A 61 -14.03 3.59 31.82
N ALA A 62 -14.93 3.33 32.78
CA ALA A 62 -14.58 2.77 34.08
C ALA A 62 -13.98 1.35 34.04
N ASP A 63 -14.12 0.65 32.90
CA ASP A 63 -13.59 -0.70 32.71
C ASP A 63 -12.17 -0.70 32.13
N LEU A 64 -11.59 0.46 31.86
CA LEU A 64 -10.22 0.60 31.28
C LEU A 64 -9.18 0.85 32.37
N PRO A 65 -7.95 0.34 32.23
CA PRO A 65 -7.47 -0.49 31.13
C PRO A 65 -7.88 -1.95 31.22
N ILE A 66 -7.95 -2.64 30.07
CA ILE A 66 -8.17 -4.09 29.96
C ILE A 66 -6.84 -4.76 29.66
N PHE A 67 -6.28 -5.43 30.66
CA PHE A 67 -5.04 -6.19 30.55
C PHE A 67 -5.29 -7.64 30.96
N PRO A 68 -5.35 -8.58 29.98
CA PRO A 68 -5.50 -9.99 30.30
C PRO A 68 -4.30 -10.50 31.14
N MET A 69 -4.57 -11.19 32.23
CA MET A 69 -3.53 -11.91 32.98
C MET A 69 -3.17 -13.22 32.27
N ASP A 70 -4.18 -13.95 31.82
CA ASP A 70 -4.03 -15.18 31.03
C ASP A 70 -4.60 -14.96 29.64
N TRP A 71 -3.77 -15.06 28.61
CA TRP A 71 -4.17 -14.86 27.23
C TRP A 71 -5.06 -16.00 26.73
N GLN A 72 -6.26 -15.67 26.30
CA GLN A 72 -7.21 -16.62 25.72
C GLN A 72 -7.19 -16.53 24.20
N TYR A 73 -7.22 -17.69 23.57
CA TYR A 73 -7.25 -17.83 22.12
C TYR A 73 -8.52 -18.60 21.70
N GLU A 74 -9.16 -18.18 20.63
CA GLU A 74 -10.38 -18.77 20.11
C GLU A 74 -10.22 -19.20 18.67
N VAL A 75 -10.98 -20.23 18.27
CA VAL A 75 -11.04 -20.65 16.87
C VAL A 75 -12.06 -19.79 16.16
N SER A 76 -11.62 -19.09 15.10
CA SER A 76 -12.47 -18.24 14.29
C SER A 76 -13.68 -19.00 13.74
N ALA A 77 -14.85 -18.38 13.78
CA ALA A 77 -16.12 -19.05 13.45
C ALA A 77 -16.13 -19.68 12.04
N GLY A 78 -15.52 -19.00 11.07
CA GLY A 78 -15.44 -19.43 9.68
C GLY A 78 -14.47 -20.59 9.42
N THR A 79 -13.55 -20.86 10.35
CA THR A 79 -12.48 -21.86 10.16
C THR A 79 -12.61 -23.10 11.04
N LYS A 80 -13.67 -23.20 11.85
CA LYS A 80 -13.91 -24.31 12.79
C LYS A 80 -13.81 -25.69 12.15
N LYS A 81 -14.32 -25.86 10.92
CA LYS A 81 -14.24 -27.14 10.21
C LYS A 81 -12.80 -27.55 9.99
N GLN A 82 -11.99 -26.67 9.40
CA GLN A 82 -10.58 -26.94 9.08
C GLN A 82 -9.75 -27.14 10.35
N PHE A 83 -9.96 -26.32 11.39
CA PHE A 83 -9.33 -26.54 12.68
C PHE A 83 -9.66 -27.92 13.27
N GLY A 84 -10.93 -28.36 13.19
CA GLY A 84 -11.34 -29.68 13.64
C GLY A 84 -10.63 -30.83 12.90
N ILE A 85 -10.38 -30.67 11.59
CA ILE A 85 -9.60 -31.62 10.80
C ILE A 85 -8.14 -31.64 11.28
N LEU A 86 -7.51 -30.48 11.41
CA LEU A 86 -6.12 -30.37 11.86
C LEU A 86 -5.94 -30.98 13.26
N LYS A 87 -6.86 -30.68 14.19
CA LYS A 87 -6.83 -31.25 15.54
C LYS A 87 -6.88 -32.77 15.51
N LYS A 88 -7.77 -33.36 14.68
CA LYS A 88 -7.86 -34.83 14.51
C LYS A 88 -6.57 -35.40 13.93
N LEU A 89 -5.99 -34.76 12.91
CA LEU A 89 -4.73 -35.20 12.30
C LEU A 89 -3.56 -35.15 13.29
N MET A 90 -3.45 -34.09 14.08
CA MET A 90 -2.41 -33.92 15.09
C MET A 90 -2.50 -34.98 16.22
N THR A 91 -3.69 -35.51 16.49
CA THR A 91 -3.91 -36.54 17.51
C THR A 91 -3.85 -37.96 16.97
N ARG A 92 -3.73 -38.18 15.65
CA ARG A 92 -3.58 -39.53 15.05
C ARG A 92 -2.34 -40.23 15.60
N GLU A 93 -2.46 -41.49 16.01
CA GLU A 93 -1.37 -42.27 16.61
C GLU A 93 -0.26 -42.61 15.62
N ASP A 94 -0.58 -42.78 14.34
CA ASP A 94 0.36 -43.04 13.26
C ASP A 94 1.16 -41.82 12.79
N ILE A 95 0.82 -40.61 13.24
CA ILE A 95 1.60 -39.39 13.04
C ILE A 95 2.65 -39.27 14.14
N ALA A 96 3.93 -39.39 13.79
CA ALA A 96 5.03 -39.30 14.75
C ALA A 96 5.52 -37.87 15.00
N SER A 97 5.56 -37.04 13.96
CA SER A 97 6.03 -35.68 14.02
C SER A 97 5.30 -34.76 13.02
N LEU A 98 5.46 -33.47 13.18
CA LEU A 98 4.89 -32.46 12.31
C LEU A 98 5.99 -31.72 11.54
N VAL A 99 5.60 -31.12 10.41
CA VAL A 99 6.42 -30.14 9.68
C VAL A 99 5.62 -28.85 9.55
N CYS A 100 6.14 -27.80 10.14
CA CYS A 100 5.64 -26.43 9.93
C CYS A 100 6.07 -25.97 8.53
N ALA A 101 5.14 -25.91 7.61
CA ALA A 101 5.33 -25.50 6.22
C ALA A 101 4.45 -24.28 5.87
N THR A 102 4.12 -23.46 6.87
CA THR A 102 3.53 -22.12 6.68
C THR A 102 4.59 -21.18 6.13
N ASP A 103 4.18 -20.02 5.63
CA ASP A 103 5.09 -19.05 5.04
C ASP A 103 6.29 -18.78 5.98
N ALA A 104 7.49 -18.65 5.44
CA ALA A 104 8.68 -18.43 6.22
C ALA A 104 8.68 -16.97 6.74
N GLY A 105 8.62 -16.81 8.07
CA GLY A 105 8.54 -15.53 8.76
C GLY A 105 7.71 -15.58 10.03
N ARG A 106 7.70 -14.48 10.79
CA ARG A 106 6.98 -14.34 12.09
C ARG A 106 5.52 -14.74 12.01
N GLU A 107 4.83 -14.28 10.96
CA GLU A 107 3.39 -14.52 10.78
C GLU A 107 3.07 -16.00 10.56
N GLY A 108 3.82 -16.65 9.67
CA GLY A 108 3.63 -18.08 9.41
C GLY A 108 3.96 -18.94 10.62
N GLU A 109 5.00 -18.60 11.40
CA GLU A 109 5.31 -19.26 12.65
C GLU A 109 4.18 -19.11 13.66
N LEU A 110 3.62 -17.90 13.81
CA LEU A 110 2.48 -17.63 14.68
C LEU A 110 1.25 -18.47 14.29
N ILE A 111 0.88 -18.49 13.01
CA ILE A 111 -0.26 -19.26 12.49
C ILE A 111 -0.13 -20.74 12.87
N PHE A 112 1.05 -21.32 12.62
CA PHE A 112 1.29 -22.73 12.94
C PHE A 112 1.22 -23.01 14.44
N ARG A 113 1.95 -22.22 15.25
CA ARG A 113 2.06 -22.44 16.69
C ARG A 113 0.73 -22.25 17.42
N LEU A 114 -0.06 -21.27 17.04
CA LEU A 114 -1.40 -21.06 17.63
C LEU A 114 -2.31 -22.28 17.37
N VAL A 115 -2.29 -22.84 16.17
CA VAL A 115 -3.03 -24.07 15.85
C VAL A 115 -2.50 -25.26 16.63
N TYR A 116 -1.18 -25.43 16.68
CA TYR A 116 -0.51 -26.51 17.39
C TYR A 116 -0.85 -26.51 18.90
N HIS A 117 -0.75 -25.36 19.55
CA HIS A 117 -1.08 -25.23 20.97
C HIS A 117 -2.58 -25.36 21.24
N LYS A 118 -3.44 -24.73 20.41
CA LYS A 118 -4.90 -24.81 20.57
C LYS A 118 -5.44 -26.23 20.32
N ALA A 119 -4.78 -27.00 19.47
CA ALA A 119 -5.10 -28.43 19.28
C ALA A 119 -4.67 -29.30 20.46
N GLY A 120 -3.79 -28.80 21.35
CA GLY A 120 -3.18 -29.56 22.45
C GLY A 120 -2.14 -30.57 21.97
N CYS A 121 -1.52 -30.32 20.82
CA CYS A 121 -0.47 -31.19 20.27
C CYS A 121 0.82 -31.07 21.09
N ARG A 122 1.51 -32.20 21.30
CA ARG A 122 2.81 -32.26 22.00
C ARG A 122 3.87 -33.03 21.21
N LYS A 123 3.56 -33.38 19.96
CA LYS A 123 4.49 -34.10 19.09
C LYS A 123 5.61 -33.19 18.62
N PRO A 124 6.84 -33.72 18.42
CA PRO A 124 7.93 -32.91 17.91
C PRO A 124 7.60 -32.36 16.51
N PHE A 125 8.14 -31.22 16.16
CA PHE A 125 7.99 -30.67 14.84
C PHE A 125 9.28 -30.03 14.32
N GLU A 126 9.38 -30.01 13.00
CA GLU A 126 10.46 -29.43 12.23
C GLU A 126 9.92 -28.26 11.40
N ARG A 127 10.78 -27.36 10.97
CA ARG A 127 10.44 -26.18 10.17
C ARG A 127 10.97 -26.31 8.75
N LEU A 128 10.09 -26.15 7.77
CA LEU A 128 10.42 -25.95 6.36
C LEU A 128 10.59 -24.45 6.11
N TRP A 129 11.75 -24.03 5.64
CA TRP A 129 12.05 -22.63 5.32
C TRP A 129 12.46 -22.51 3.85
N ILE A 130 11.56 -22.06 3.00
CA ILE A 130 11.78 -21.93 1.54
C ILE A 130 11.22 -20.61 1.03
N SER A 131 11.89 -20.02 0.04
CA SER A 131 11.51 -18.75 -0.61
C SER A 131 10.87 -18.96 -2.00
N SER A 132 10.79 -20.19 -2.48
CA SER A 132 10.18 -20.56 -3.76
C SER A 132 9.33 -21.83 -3.63
N MET A 133 8.27 -21.91 -4.43
CA MET A 133 7.39 -23.06 -4.53
C MET A 133 7.73 -23.99 -5.70
N GLU A 134 8.89 -23.81 -6.34
CA GLU A 134 9.37 -24.75 -7.34
C GLU A 134 9.62 -26.13 -6.74
N ASP A 135 9.39 -27.18 -7.54
CA ASP A 135 9.49 -28.56 -7.06
C ASP A 135 10.91 -28.90 -6.53
N VAL A 136 11.94 -28.24 -7.06
CA VAL A 136 13.33 -28.39 -6.60
C VAL A 136 13.50 -27.76 -5.21
N ALA A 137 13.06 -26.53 -5.03
CA ALA A 137 13.16 -25.81 -3.75
C ALA A 137 12.41 -26.54 -2.63
N ILE A 138 11.23 -27.12 -2.93
CA ILE A 138 10.49 -27.93 -1.96
C ILE A 138 11.29 -29.18 -1.57
N LYS A 139 11.90 -29.90 -2.52
CA LYS A 139 12.70 -31.11 -2.23
C LYS A 139 13.91 -30.78 -1.36
N GLU A 140 14.69 -29.79 -1.75
CA GLU A 140 15.86 -29.32 -1.01
C GLU A 140 15.48 -28.85 0.40
N GLY A 141 14.34 -28.13 0.54
CA GLY A 141 13.82 -27.70 1.84
C GLY A 141 13.46 -28.89 2.74
N PHE A 142 12.88 -29.96 2.21
CA PHE A 142 12.58 -31.18 2.98
C PHE A 142 13.83 -32.00 3.34
N GLU A 143 14.89 -31.88 2.60
CA GLU A 143 16.20 -32.47 2.93
C GLU A 143 16.91 -31.67 4.03
N ASN A 144 16.58 -30.39 4.21
CA ASN A 144 17.20 -29.45 5.13
C ASN A 144 16.23 -28.92 6.21
N LEU A 145 15.29 -29.73 6.67
CA LEU A 145 14.39 -29.37 7.77
C LEU A 145 15.18 -29.06 9.04
N ARG A 146 14.78 -28.00 9.76
CA ARG A 146 15.37 -27.60 11.03
C ARG A 146 14.45 -27.90 12.20
N SER A 147 15.02 -28.03 13.41
CA SER A 147 14.20 -28.20 14.60
C SER A 147 13.26 -27.02 14.80
N GLY A 148 12.00 -27.29 15.13
CA GLY A 148 11.04 -26.24 15.46
C GLY A 148 11.48 -25.34 16.63
N THR A 149 12.29 -25.88 17.56
CA THR A 149 12.81 -25.11 18.71
C THR A 149 13.78 -23.98 18.33
N GLU A 150 14.42 -24.06 17.16
CA GLU A 150 15.27 -22.98 16.65
C GLU A 150 14.48 -21.69 16.37
N TYR A 151 13.15 -21.79 16.25
CA TYR A 151 12.24 -20.70 15.93
C TYR A 151 11.40 -20.23 17.13
N ASP A 152 11.78 -20.63 18.38
CA ASP A 152 11.02 -20.23 19.57
C ASP A 152 11.09 -18.74 19.82
N ALA A 153 12.24 -18.10 19.63
CA ALA A 153 12.39 -16.64 19.77
C ALA A 153 11.60 -15.88 18.67
N LEU A 154 11.56 -16.38 17.45
CA LEU A 154 10.73 -15.84 16.38
C LEU A 154 9.24 -15.87 16.73
N TYR A 155 8.77 -17.01 17.28
CA TYR A 155 7.40 -17.17 17.77
C TYR A 155 7.10 -16.21 18.93
N GLU A 156 8.01 -16.06 19.89
CA GLU A 156 7.84 -15.15 21.02
C GLU A 156 7.70 -13.70 20.56
N ALA A 157 8.54 -13.25 19.62
CA ALA A 157 8.41 -11.92 19.01
C ALA A 157 7.06 -11.72 18.29
N ALA A 158 6.57 -12.76 17.61
CA ALA A 158 5.26 -12.74 16.95
C ALA A 158 4.10 -12.63 17.96
N LEU A 159 4.16 -13.36 19.07
CA LEU A 159 3.20 -13.27 20.17
C LEU A 159 3.19 -11.90 20.83
N CYS A 160 4.35 -11.35 21.13
CA CYS A 160 4.49 -10.02 21.70
C CYS A 160 3.84 -8.98 20.81
N ARG A 161 4.08 -9.04 19.50
CA ARG A 161 3.45 -8.15 18.54
C ARG A 161 1.93 -8.27 18.52
N GLU A 162 1.40 -9.48 18.44
CA GLU A 162 -0.05 -9.73 18.41
C GLU A 162 -0.72 -9.20 19.69
N ARG A 163 -0.14 -9.49 20.86
CA ARG A 163 -0.65 -9.06 22.17
C ARG A 163 -0.57 -7.55 22.35
N ALA A 164 0.53 -6.91 21.93
CA ALA A 164 0.71 -5.46 21.98
C ALA A 164 -0.31 -4.75 21.09
N ASP A 165 -0.50 -5.22 19.85
CA ASP A 165 -1.50 -4.69 18.93
C ASP A 165 -2.93 -4.85 19.47
N TRP A 166 -3.23 -5.95 20.18
CA TRP A 166 -4.50 -6.17 20.89
C TRP A 166 -4.68 -5.18 22.04
N ILE A 167 -3.69 -5.02 22.93
CA ILE A 167 -3.74 -4.09 24.08
C ILE A 167 -4.03 -2.67 23.58
N VAL A 168 -3.24 -2.19 22.63
CA VAL A 168 -3.41 -0.83 22.08
C VAL A 168 -4.74 -0.70 21.36
N GLY A 169 -5.05 -1.64 20.48
CA GLY A 169 -6.27 -1.61 19.67
C GLY A 169 -7.55 -1.59 20.52
N ILE A 170 -7.63 -2.45 21.51
CA ILE A 170 -8.81 -2.55 22.39
C ILE A 170 -8.92 -1.33 23.30
N ASN A 171 -7.88 -1.02 24.06
CA ASN A 171 -7.94 0.03 25.08
C ASN A 171 -8.10 1.42 24.47
N ALA A 172 -7.27 1.79 23.49
CA ALA A 172 -7.36 3.10 22.87
C ALA A 172 -8.64 3.27 22.04
N THR A 173 -9.09 2.23 21.31
CA THR A 173 -10.37 2.28 20.59
C THR A 173 -11.54 2.51 21.55
N ARG A 174 -11.60 1.79 22.67
CA ARG A 174 -12.66 1.94 23.65
C ARG A 174 -12.58 3.28 24.38
N LEU A 175 -11.38 3.73 24.76
CA LEU A 175 -11.16 5.03 25.38
C LEU A 175 -11.78 6.16 24.54
N PHE A 176 -11.30 6.32 23.32
CA PHE A 176 -11.76 7.42 22.46
C PHE A 176 -13.20 7.25 22.00
N SER A 177 -13.65 6.02 21.76
CA SER A 177 -15.04 5.80 21.36
C SER A 177 -16.04 6.10 22.47
N THR A 178 -15.71 5.82 23.73
CA THR A 178 -16.58 6.14 24.88
C THR A 178 -16.58 7.62 25.20
N LEU A 179 -15.42 8.28 25.14
CA LEU A 179 -15.30 9.72 25.41
C LEU A 179 -16.02 10.58 24.37
N TYR A 180 -15.98 10.17 23.10
CA TYR A 180 -16.50 10.96 21.97
C TYR A 180 -17.80 10.44 21.36
N GLY A 181 -18.41 9.39 21.93
CA GLY A 181 -19.72 8.89 21.56
C GLY A 181 -19.86 8.31 20.15
N GLN A 182 -18.75 7.99 19.48
CA GLN A 182 -18.72 7.33 18.16
C GLN A 182 -17.57 6.35 18.05
N THR A 183 -17.67 5.34 17.17
CA THR A 183 -16.61 4.35 16.98
C THR A 183 -15.39 4.99 16.34
N LEU A 184 -14.30 5.10 17.10
CA LEU A 184 -13.01 5.64 16.73
C LEU A 184 -11.94 4.53 16.83
N ASN A 185 -11.74 3.79 15.73
CA ASN A 185 -10.77 2.71 15.70
C ASN A 185 -9.34 3.25 15.76
N VAL A 186 -8.58 2.79 16.73
CA VAL A 186 -7.16 3.11 16.92
C VAL A 186 -6.31 1.89 16.63
N GLY A 187 -5.11 2.09 16.13
CA GLY A 187 -4.13 1.03 15.92
C GLY A 187 -2.75 1.60 15.73
N ARG A 188 -1.75 0.91 16.26
CA ARG A 188 -0.36 1.31 16.33
C ARG A 188 0.24 1.81 15.01
N VAL A 189 -0.04 1.12 13.90
CA VAL A 189 0.43 1.52 12.56
C VAL A 189 -0.64 2.33 11.81
N MET A 190 -1.91 1.99 12.01
CA MET A 190 -3.03 2.61 11.30
C MET A 190 -3.19 4.09 11.65
N THR A 191 -3.07 4.45 12.92
CA THR A 191 -3.27 5.83 13.39
C THR A 191 -2.17 6.77 12.91
N PRO A 192 -0.86 6.48 13.04
CA PRO A 192 0.18 7.30 12.45
C PRO A 192 0.07 7.43 10.91
N THR A 193 -0.30 6.37 10.22
CA THR A 193 -0.54 6.42 8.76
C THR A 193 -1.66 7.40 8.41
N LEU A 194 -2.76 7.40 9.17
CA LEU A 194 -3.83 8.37 9.01
C LEU A 194 -3.37 9.79 9.34
N ALA A 195 -2.60 9.97 10.42
CA ALA A 195 -2.06 11.26 10.83
C ALA A 195 -1.20 11.90 9.72
N MET A 196 -0.34 11.11 9.06
CA MET A 196 0.44 11.59 7.92
C MET A 196 -0.46 12.14 6.79
N ALA A 197 -1.55 11.44 6.47
CA ALA A 197 -2.49 11.90 5.45
C ALA A 197 -3.22 13.19 5.88
N VAL A 198 -3.65 13.30 7.14
CA VAL A 198 -4.30 14.49 7.69
C VAL A 198 -3.35 15.69 7.71
N MET A 199 -2.11 15.51 8.15
CA MET A 199 -1.08 16.57 8.14
C MET A 199 -0.77 17.04 6.72
N ARG A 200 -0.75 16.13 5.73
CA ARG A 200 -0.57 16.47 4.32
C ARG A 200 -1.70 17.37 3.81
N GLU A 201 -2.95 17.03 4.09
CA GLU A 201 -4.11 17.84 3.70
C GLU A 201 -4.15 19.18 4.42
N ALA A 202 -3.75 19.23 5.69
CA ALA A 202 -3.62 20.49 6.44
C ALA A 202 -2.55 21.38 5.79
N ALA A 203 -1.41 20.83 5.41
CA ALA A 203 -0.35 21.57 4.71
C ALA A 203 -0.82 22.09 3.33
N ILE A 204 -1.59 21.29 2.58
CA ILE A 204 -2.18 21.72 1.30
C ILE A 204 -3.17 22.87 1.53
N SER A 205 -4.05 22.73 2.53
CA SER A 205 -5.07 23.74 2.83
C SER A 205 -4.51 25.06 3.37
N ALA A 206 -3.42 24.99 4.12
CA ALA A 206 -2.74 26.16 4.68
C ALA A 206 -1.82 26.85 3.66
N PHE A 207 -1.52 26.19 2.53
CA PHE A 207 -0.58 26.71 1.55
C PHE A 207 -1.11 27.94 0.85
N LYS A 208 -0.27 28.98 0.81
CA LYS A 208 -0.54 30.22 0.05
C LYS A 208 0.42 30.29 -1.14
N PRO A 209 -0.10 30.25 -2.38
CA PRO A 209 0.75 30.38 -3.57
C PRO A 209 1.43 31.73 -3.61
N GLU A 210 2.76 31.75 -3.73
CA GLU A 210 3.54 32.94 -3.91
C GLU A 210 4.01 33.04 -5.38
N PRO A 211 3.84 34.18 -6.05
CA PRO A 211 4.37 34.39 -7.38
C PRO A 211 5.91 34.48 -7.34
N PHE A 212 6.55 33.99 -8.38
CA PHE A 212 7.97 34.20 -8.62
C PHE A 212 8.21 34.45 -10.11
N TYR A 213 9.30 35.13 -10.40
CA TYR A 213 9.66 35.54 -11.76
C TYR A 213 11.08 35.04 -12.06
N THR A 214 11.29 34.51 -13.27
CA THR A 214 12.63 34.17 -13.77
C THR A 214 12.85 34.86 -15.10
N VAL A 215 14.04 35.36 -15.32
CA VAL A 215 14.43 35.90 -16.63
C VAL A 215 15.10 34.78 -17.41
N GLN A 216 14.60 34.50 -18.60
CA GLN A 216 15.21 33.61 -19.55
C GLN A 216 15.83 34.40 -20.68
N ILE A 217 17.12 34.16 -20.96
CA ILE A 217 17.85 34.77 -22.09
C ILE A 217 18.08 33.72 -23.18
N GLY A 218 17.84 34.09 -24.43
CA GLY A 218 18.15 33.29 -25.59
C GLY A 218 19.53 33.67 -26.12
N LEU A 219 20.39 32.66 -26.28
CA LEU A 219 21.73 32.76 -26.80
C LEU A 219 21.87 31.93 -28.09
N ASN A 220 22.96 32.10 -28.82
CA ASN A 220 23.16 31.30 -30.02
C ASN A 220 23.32 29.79 -29.64
N GLY A 221 22.29 29.02 -29.96
CA GLY A 221 22.25 27.56 -29.76
C GLY A 221 21.71 27.07 -28.40
N PHE A 222 21.41 27.95 -27.43
CA PHE A 222 20.85 27.55 -26.16
C PHE A 222 20.14 28.68 -25.41
N THR A 223 19.46 28.32 -24.33
CA THR A 223 18.82 29.30 -23.42
C THR A 223 19.39 29.15 -22.01
N ALA A 224 19.47 30.26 -21.28
CA ALA A 224 19.88 30.28 -19.88
C ALA A 224 18.84 31.03 -19.03
N ALA A 225 18.68 30.64 -17.77
CA ALA A 225 17.70 31.21 -16.85
C ALA A 225 18.40 31.78 -15.60
N SER A 226 17.85 32.88 -15.11
CA SER A 226 18.26 33.49 -13.84
C SER A 226 17.69 32.69 -12.64
N GLU A 227 18.12 33.01 -11.45
CA GLU A 227 17.44 32.68 -10.21
C GLU A 227 16.02 33.27 -10.15
N ARG A 228 15.25 32.87 -9.15
CA ARG A 228 13.88 33.35 -8.95
C ARG A 228 13.86 34.72 -8.26
N PHE A 229 13.14 35.69 -8.84
CA PHE A 229 12.85 36.98 -8.24
C PHE A 229 11.47 36.94 -7.57
N LYS A 230 11.35 37.67 -6.46
CA LYS A 230 10.06 37.79 -5.73
C LYS A 230 9.10 38.77 -6.38
N THR A 231 9.63 39.76 -7.12
CA THR A 231 8.83 40.81 -7.76
C THR A 231 9.10 40.90 -9.26
N LYS A 232 8.11 41.35 -10.02
CA LYS A 232 8.21 41.48 -11.46
C LYS A 232 9.15 42.61 -11.84
N GLU A 233 9.17 43.69 -11.05
CA GLU A 233 10.02 44.86 -11.26
C GLU A 233 11.51 44.49 -11.18
N ALA A 234 11.88 43.59 -10.24
CA ALA A 234 13.25 43.11 -10.14
C ALA A 234 13.65 42.29 -11.38
N ALA A 235 12.76 41.43 -11.87
CA ALA A 235 12.98 40.67 -13.09
C ALA A 235 13.05 41.59 -14.34
N GLU A 236 12.23 42.64 -14.40
CA GLU A 236 12.25 43.61 -15.49
C GLU A 236 13.55 44.42 -15.54
N ALA A 237 14.07 44.86 -14.39
CA ALA A 237 15.35 45.53 -14.29
C ALA A 237 16.50 44.63 -14.83
N VAL A 238 16.54 43.38 -14.44
CA VAL A 238 17.52 42.42 -14.94
C VAL A 238 17.33 42.17 -16.44
N LYS A 239 16.13 42.02 -16.93
CA LYS A 239 15.85 41.88 -18.36
C LYS A 239 16.39 43.04 -19.19
N GLN A 240 16.25 44.27 -18.69
CA GLN A 240 16.71 45.49 -19.39
C GLN A 240 18.23 45.61 -19.41
N SER A 241 18.93 45.08 -18.39
CA SER A 241 20.41 45.12 -18.33
C SER A 241 21.10 44.04 -19.18
N CYS A 242 20.33 43.02 -19.64
CA CYS A 242 20.87 41.90 -20.39
C CYS A 242 21.08 42.21 -21.87
N SER A 243 22.32 42.45 -22.27
CA SER A 243 22.72 42.65 -23.69
C SER A 243 23.79 41.68 -24.17
N VAL A 244 24.80 41.46 -23.33
CA VAL A 244 25.89 40.50 -23.55
C VAL A 244 26.05 39.66 -22.29
N ALA A 245 26.15 38.37 -22.46
CA ALA A 245 26.40 37.41 -21.39
C ALA A 245 27.82 36.89 -21.48
N ILE A 246 28.55 36.89 -20.37
CA ILE A 246 29.94 36.46 -20.28
C ILE A 246 29.99 35.12 -19.54
N VAL A 247 30.59 34.10 -20.13
CA VAL A 247 30.72 32.77 -19.50
C VAL A 247 31.66 32.89 -18.30
N GLN A 248 31.13 32.62 -17.12
CA GLN A 248 31.88 32.57 -15.85
C GLN A 248 32.36 31.17 -15.52
N LYS A 249 31.56 30.16 -15.92
CA LYS A 249 31.86 28.78 -15.66
C LYS A 249 31.30 27.90 -16.78
N ALA A 250 32.09 26.90 -17.20
CA ALA A 250 31.67 25.88 -18.13
C ALA A 250 32.23 24.53 -17.65
N GLU A 251 31.36 23.71 -17.10
CA GLU A 251 31.74 22.38 -16.62
C GLU A 251 30.96 21.31 -17.36
N CYS A 252 31.68 20.30 -17.81
CA CYS A 252 31.11 19.07 -18.35
C CYS A 252 31.54 17.90 -17.46
N LYS A 253 30.59 17.23 -16.82
CA LYS A 253 30.87 16.08 -15.94
C LYS A 253 30.13 14.86 -16.42
N GLU A 254 30.87 13.77 -16.61
CA GLU A 254 30.24 12.48 -16.86
C GLU A 254 29.59 11.96 -15.58
N LYS A 255 28.32 11.59 -15.67
CA LYS A 255 27.53 11.02 -14.59
C LYS A 255 27.09 9.61 -14.96
N THR A 256 27.10 8.74 -13.98
CA THR A 256 26.64 7.36 -14.09
C THR A 256 25.43 7.14 -13.18
N GLU A 257 24.32 6.72 -13.76
CA GLU A 257 23.11 6.35 -13.04
C GLU A 257 22.99 4.83 -13.04
N LYS A 258 23.07 4.24 -11.85
CA LYS A 258 22.94 2.79 -11.68
C LYS A 258 21.53 2.30 -12.01
N PRO A 259 21.38 1.05 -12.47
CA PRO A 259 20.09 0.44 -12.61
C PRO A 259 19.30 0.45 -11.27
N PRO A 260 17.96 0.54 -11.32
CA PRO A 260 17.16 0.36 -10.12
C PRO A 260 17.29 -1.06 -9.61
N ALA A 261 17.28 -1.23 -8.28
CA ALA A 261 17.33 -2.54 -7.64
C ALA A 261 16.11 -3.41 -8.01
N LEU A 262 16.19 -4.70 -7.74
CA LEU A 262 15.06 -5.62 -7.85
C LEU A 262 13.90 -5.18 -6.94
N TYR A 263 12.74 -5.80 -7.11
CA TYR A 263 11.58 -5.49 -6.28
C TYR A 263 11.61 -6.23 -4.93
N ASP A 264 11.39 -5.47 -3.86
CA ASP A 264 10.66 -5.92 -2.69
C ASP A 264 9.15 -5.68 -2.91
N LEU A 265 8.31 -6.07 -1.97
CA LEU A 265 6.86 -5.88 -2.11
C LEU A 265 6.48 -4.40 -2.18
N THR A 266 7.07 -3.55 -1.35
CA THR A 266 6.73 -2.12 -1.28
C THR A 266 7.06 -1.41 -2.59
N SER A 267 8.24 -1.62 -3.14
CA SER A 267 8.65 -0.99 -4.41
C SER A 267 7.82 -1.50 -5.60
N LEU A 268 7.43 -2.78 -5.60
CA LEU A 268 6.49 -3.31 -6.60
C LEU A 268 5.11 -2.66 -6.50
N GLN A 269 4.56 -2.53 -5.30
CA GLN A 269 3.27 -1.88 -5.05
C GLN A 269 3.29 -0.40 -5.48
N ARG A 270 4.36 0.31 -5.16
CA ARG A 270 4.57 1.71 -5.55
C ARG A 270 4.60 1.88 -7.06
N GLU A 271 5.37 1.06 -7.76
CA GLU A 271 5.48 1.14 -9.22
C GLU A 271 4.17 0.71 -9.91
N ALA A 272 3.53 -0.36 -9.46
CA ALA A 272 2.25 -0.81 -9.98
C ALA A 272 1.15 0.27 -9.80
N ASN A 273 1.16 0.99 -8.67
CA ASN A 273 0.23 2.11 -8.47
C ASN A 273 0.51 3.25 -9.45
N ARG A 274 1.79 3.63 -9.62
CA ARG A 274 2.20 4.73 -10.51
C ARG A 274 1.94 4.42 -11.99
N VAL A 275 2.25 3.20 -12.44
CA VAL A 275 2.21 2.83 -13.86
C VAL A 275 0.86 2.26 -14.27
N LEU A 276 0.27 1.40 -13.44
CA LEU A 276 -0.94 0.64 -13.74
C LEU A 276 -2.19 1.17 -13.01
N GLY A 277 -2.02 2.04 -12.01
CA GLY A 277 -3.12 2.55 -11.18
C GLY A 277 -3.70 1.49 -10.23
N TYR A 278 -2.99 0.38 -9.98
CA TYR A 278 -3.42 -0.66 -9.04
C TYR A 278 -3.24 -0.18 -7.60
N THR A 279 -4.14 -0.63 -6.71
CA THR A 279 -3.95 -0.43 -5.29
C THR A 279 -2.85 -1.35 -4.76
N ALA A 280 -2.26 -1.00 -3.62
CA ALA A 280 -1.27 -1.84 -2.95
C ALA A 280 -1.83 -3.25 -2.66
N GLN A 281 -3.10 -3.35 -2.26
CA GLN A 281 -3.76 -4.62 -2.01
C GLN A 281 -3.94 -5.44 -3.30
N GLN A 282 -4.40 -4.81 -4.40
CA GLN A 282 -4.52 -5.49 -5.69
C GLN A 282 -3.17 -6.04 -6.17
N THR A 283 -2.11 -5.25 -6.00
CA THR A 283 -0.75 -5.68 -6.37
C THR A 283 -0.31 -6.88 -5.55
N LEU A 284 -0.55 -6.86 -4.23
CA LEU A 284 -0.25 -8.00 -3.36
C LEU A 284 -1.05 -9.25 -3.77
N ASP A 285 -2.35 -9.11 -4.02
CA ASP A 285 -3.22 -10.22 -4.40
C ASP A 285 -2.76 -10.86 -5.73
N TYR A 286 -2.44 -10.05 -6.74
CA TYR A 286 -1.94 -10.55 -8.02
C TYR A 286 -0.57 -11.22 -7.87
N THR A 287 0.34 -10.64 -7.10
CA THR A 287 1.66 -11.24 -6.87
C THR A 287 1.56 -12.54 -6.08
N GLN A 288 0.65 -12.61 -5.10
CA GLN A 288 0.38 -13.82 -4.34
C GLN A 288 -0.17 -14.94 -5.24
N ASN A 289 -1.10 -14.62 -6.15
CA ASN A 289 -1.62 -15.58 -7.13
C ASN A 289 -0.53 -16.10 -8.07
N LEU A 290 0.38 -15.22 -8.51
CA LEU A 290 1.53 -15.61 -9.33
C LEU A 290 2.50 -16.52 -8.58
N TYR A 291 2.74 -16.25 -7.29
CA TYR A 291 3.54 -17.12 -6.43
C TYR A 291 2.90 -18.51 -6.27
N GLU A 292 1.60 -18.58 -6.03
CA GLU A 292 0.87 -19.85 -5.92
C GLU A 292 0.85 -20.64 -7.25
N LYS A 293 0.91 -19.93 -8.39
CA LYS A 293 1.14 -20.51 -9.72
C LYS A 293 2.60 -20.83 -10.00
N LYS A 294 3.50 -20.61 -9.05
CA LYS A 294 4.94 -20.82 -9.14
C LYS A 294 5.67 -19.92 -10.15
N LEU A 295 5.04 -18.84 -10.61
CA LEU A 295 5.60 -17.96 -11.65
C LEU A 295 6.54 -16.90 -11.10
N VAL A 296 6.43 -16.56 -9.82
CA VAL A 296 7.31 -15.62 -9.12
C VAL A 296 7.74 -16.19 -7.76
N THR A 297 8.80 -15.63 -7.17
CA THR A 297 9.25 -15.95 -5.83
C THR A 297 8.35 -15.32 -4.76
N TYR A 298 8.60 -15.61 -3.47
CA TYR A 298 7.75 -15.20 -2.36
C TYR A 298 7.52 -13.68 -2.33
N PRO A 299 6.25 -13.22 -2.29
CA PRO A 299 5.95 -11.81 -2.49
C PRO A 299 6.17 -10.92 -1.26
N ARG A 300 6.11 -11.46 -0.03
CA ARG A 300 6.18 -10.65 1.19
C ARG A 300 7.61 -10.51 1.69
N THR A 301 8.47 -9.96 0.85
CA THR A 301 9.88 -9.71 1.15
C THR A 301 10.16 -8.22 1.25
N ASP A 302 11.12 -7.84 2.09
CA ASP A 302 11.71 -6.51 2.20
C ASP A 302 13.06 -6.40 1.49
N SER A 303 13.61 -7.53 1.02
CA SER A 303 14.88 -7.55 0.30
C SER A 303 14.71 -7.20 -1.18
N ARG A 304 15.70 -6.47 -1.70
CA ARG A 304 15.87 -6.11 -3.11
C ARG A 304 17.08 -6.81 -3.74
N PHE A 305 17.59 -7.85 -3.06
CA PHE A 305 18.79 -8.58 -3.44
C PHE A 305 18.52 -10.07 -3.52
N LEU A 306 19.39 -10.77 -4.25
CA LEU A 306 19.45 -12.22 -4.38
C LEU A 306 20.61 -12.78 -3.55
N THR A 307 20.55 -14.08 -3.26
CA THR A 307 21.63 -14.82 -2.61
C THR A 307 22.68 -15.28 -3.61
N GLU A 308 23.89 -15.57 -3.15
CA GLU A 308 25.03 -15.96 -4.01
C GLU A 308 24.79 -17.26 -4.78
N ASP A 309 24.08 -18.22 -4.18
CA ASP A 309 23.71 -19.48 -4.83
C ASP A 309 22.82 -19.29 -6.08
N MET A 310 22.07 -18.18 -6.14
CA MET A 310 21.23 -17.84 -7.29
C MET A 310 22.01 -17.22 -8.46
N ALA A 311 23.22 -16.73 -8.25
CA ALA A 311 24.00 -16.01 -9.26
C ALA A 311 24.21 -16.83 -10.56
N HIS A 312 24.44 -18.13 -10.44
CA HIS A 312 24.68 -19.01 -11.60
C HIS A 312 23.43 -19.20 -12.48
N SER A 313 22.23 -19.11 -11.91
CA SER A 313 20.96 -19.29 -12.64
C SER A 313 20.42 -17.99 -13.24
N LEU A 314 20.95 -16.84 -12.82
CA LEU A 314 20.48 -15.52 -13.20
C LEU A 314 20.50 -15.25 -14.71
N PRO A 315 21.56 -15.60 -15.48
CA PRO A 315 21.55 -15.40 -16.93
C PRO A 315 20.43 -16.11 -17.66
N ASP A 316 20.08 -17.32 -17.23
CA ASP A 316 18.97 -18.09 -17.84
C ASP A 316 17.61 -17.47 -17.49
N LEU A 317 17.43 -17.00 -16.26
CA LEU A 317 16.20 -16.31 -15.83
C LEU A 317 16.02 -14.99 -16.58
N VAL A 318 17.08 -14.23 -16.80
CA VAL A 318 17.05 -12.98 -17.59
C VAL A 318 16.65 -13.26 -19.02
N LYS A 319 17.26 -14.25 -19.68
CA LYS A 319 16.87 -14.68 -21.04
C LYS A 319 15.40 -15.08 -21.12
N LEU A 320 14.92 -15.84 -20.13
CA LEU A 320 13.55 -16.28 -20.07
C LEU A 320 12.57 -15.11 -19.88
N ALA A 321 12.89 -14.18 -18.96
CA ALA A 321 12.11 -12.97 -18.72
C ALA A 321 12.03 -12.07 -19.95
N PHE A 322 13.18 -11.87 -20.62
CA PHE A 322 13.26 -11.08 -21.84
C PHE A 322 12.49 -11.72 -23.01
N HIS A 323 12.59 -13.05 -23.15
CA HIS A 323 11.83 -13.76 -24.18
C HIS A 323 10.30 -13.68 -23.95
N ALA A 324 9.86 -13.72 -22.71
CA ALA A 324 8.44 -13.60 -22.35
C ALA A 324 7.91 -12.17 -22.60
N PHE A 325 8.73 -11.15 -22.36
CA PHE A 325 8.36 -9.74 -22.49
C PHE A 325 9.47 -8.95 -23.21
N PRO A 326 9.61 -9.15 -24.54
CA PRO A 326 10.69 -8.51 -25.30
C PRO A 326 10.52 -6.99 -25.37
N VAL A 327 11.64 -6.29 -25.43
CA VAL A 327 11.71 -4.84 -25.63
C VAL A 327 12.18 -4.58 -27.07
N GLU A 328 11.51 -3.67 -27.77
CA GLU A 328 11.87 -3.28 -29.12
C GLU A 328 13.30 -2.70 -29.18
N ASP A 329 14.02 -2.97 -30.27
CA ASP A 329 15.37 -2.49 -30.54
C ASP A 329 16.45 -3.01 -29.56
N VAL A 330 16.19 -4.10 -28.82
CA VAL A 330 17.15 -4.74 -27.92
C VAL A 330 17.27 -6.22 -28.26
N ASP A 331 18.47 -6.65 -28.64
CA ASP A 331 18.75 -8.05 -29.02
C ASP A 331 19.32 -8.88 -27.86
N ASN A 332 20.01 -8.24 -26.92
CA ASN A 332 20.66 -8.92 -25.80
C ASN A 332 20.76 -8.01 -24.58
N ILE A 333 20.72 -8.63 -23.39
CA ILE A 333 20.87 -7.94 -22.11
C ILE A 333 22.18 -8.39 -21.47
N PRO A 334 23.13 -7.49 -21.18
CA PRO A 334 24.28 -7.82 -20.34
C PRO A 334 23.80 -8.15 -18.93
N VAL A 335 24.40 -9.17 -18.31
CA VAL A 335 23.96 -9.63 -16.97
C VAL A 335 25.08 -9.35 -15.96
N HIS A 336 24.89 -8.27 -15.21
CA HIS A 336 25.75 -7.86 -14.11
C HIS A 336 25.21 -8.38 -12.78
N ALA A 337 25.48 -9.65 -12.48
CA ALA A 337 24.97 -10.33 -11.30
C ALA A 337 25.38 -9.63 -9.98
N GLU A 338 26.58 -9.05 -9.94
CA GLU A 338 27.12 -8.34 -8.79
C GLU A 338 26.29 -7.12 -8.35
N GLN A 339 25.43 -6.60 -9.22
CA GLN A 339 24.55 -5.47 -8.88
C GLN A 339 23.35 -5.90 -8.03
N VAL A 340 22.94 -7.16 -8.15
CA VAL A 340 21.71 -7.69 -7.55
C VAL A 340 21.95 -8.81 -6.53
N VAL A 341 23.18 -9.31 -6.41
CA VAL A 341 23.54 -10.40 -5.48
C VAL A 341 24.25 -9.83 -4.25
N ASN A 342 23.67 -10.06 -3.05
CA ASN A 342 24.28 -9.65 -1.80
C ASN A 342 23.64 -10.38 -0.62
N ASN A 343 24.28 -11.45 -0.11
CA ASN A 343 23.78 -12.24 1.02
C ASN A 343 23.50 -11.41 2.28
N LYS A 344 24.30 -10.37 2.56
CA LYS A 344 24.15 -9.54 3.76
C LYS A 344 22.89 -8.66 3.74
N LYS A 345 22.28 -8.48 2.56
CA LYS A 345 21.05 -7.69 2.35
C LYS A 345 19.85 -8.57 2.06
N VAL A 346 19.96 -9.86 2.20
CA VAL A 346 18.84 -10.81 2.17
C VAL A 346 18.57 -11.19 3.62
N THR A 347 17.35 -10.93 4.06
CA THR A 347 16.85 -11.28 5.39
C THR A 347 16.20 -12.68 5.34
N ASP A 348 14.90 -12.77 5.54
CA ASP A 348 14.14 -14.03 5.48
C ASP A 348 13.98 -14.54 4.04
N HIS A 349 13.79 -13.61 3.09
CA HIS A 349 13.56 -13.89 1.68
C HIS A 349 14.33 -12.95 0.78
N HIS A 350 14.75 -13.45 -0.38
CA HIS A 350 15.33 -12.63 -1.44
C HIS A 350 14.27 -11.83 -2.21
N ALA A 351 14.71 -10.96 -3.13
CA ALA A 351 13.85 -10.13 -3.97
C ALA A 351 12.82 -10.93 -4.78
N ILE A 352 11.75 -10.25 -5.19
CA ILE A 352 10.71 -10.82 -6.07
C ILE A 352 11.24 -10.88 -7.50
N ILE A 353 11.37 -12.09 -8.03
CA ILE A 353 11.80 -12.36 -9.42
C ILE A 353 10.91 -13.43 -10.06
N PRO A 354 10.87 -13.54 -11.41
CA PRO A 354 10.21 -14.65 -12.06
C PRO A 354 10.98 -15.96 -11.80
N THR A 355 10.28 -17.10 -11.90
CA THR A 355 10.86 -18.44 -11.77
C THR A 355 11.03 -19.12 -13.13
N ARG A 356 11.66 -20.29 -13.15
CA ARG A 356 11.79 -21.12 -14.35
C ARG A 356 10.46 -21.66 -14.88
N GLU A 357 9.42 -21.70 -14.07
CA GLU A 357 8.07 -22.13 -14.49
C GLU A 357 7.45 -21.16 -15.52
N LEU A 358 7.98 -19.93 -15.64
CA LEU A 358 7.60 -18.98 -16.70
C LEU A 358 7.74 -19.58 -18.12
N GLN A 359 8.73 -20.46 -18.33
CA GLN A 359 8.92 -21.15 -19.62
C GLN A 359 7.73 -22.02 -20.04
N LYS A 360 7.00 -22.56 -19.06
CA LYS A 360 5.84 -23.45 -19.26
C LYS A 360 4.53 -22.70 -19.25
N CYS A 361 4.53 -21.42 -18.92
CA CYS A 361 3.33 -20.62 -18.75
C CYS A 361 2.76 -20.15 -20.10
N ASN A 362 1.47 -20.40 -20.31
CA ASN A 362 0.75 -19.73 -21.38
C ASN A 362 0.28 -18.35 -20.92
N LEU A 363 1.03 -17.30 -21.27
CA LEU A 363 0.76 -15.93 -20.85
C LEU A 363 -0.65 -15.44 -21.24
N SER A 364 -1.22 -15.94 -22.32
CA SER A 364 -2.56 -15.54 -22.76
C SER A 364 -3.70 -16.04 -21.86
N GLU A 365 -3.43 -17.02 -21.00
CA GLU A 365 -4.41 -17.57 -20.06
C GLU A 365 -4.37 -16.85 -18.70
N LEU A 366 -3.38 -15.98 -18.46
CA LEU A 366 -3.29 -15.22 -17.23
C LEU A 366 -4.33 -14.09 -17.20
N PRO A 367 -4.98 -13.85 -16.05
CA PRO A 367 -5.78 -12.65 -15.84
C PRO A 367 -4.94 -11.38 -16.12
N THR A 368 -5.55 -10.37 -16.73
CA THR A 368 -4.86 -9.14 -17.15
C THR A 368 -4.03 -8.48 -16.03
N GLY A 369 -4.56 -8.47 -14.79
CA GLY A 369 -3.84 -7.89 -13.64
C GLY A 369 -2.60 -8.70 -13.26
N GLU A 370 -2.68 -10.02 -13.26
CA GLU A 370 -1.55 -10.90 -12.99
C GLU A 370 -0.48 -10.81 -14.09
N LEU A 371 -0.91 -10.79 -15.36
CA LEU A 371 -0.01 -10.63 -16.50
C LEU A 371 0.76 -9.31 -16.41
N ALA A 372 0.09 -8.20 -16.09
CA ALA A 372 0.73 -6.89 -15.97
C ALA A 372 1.76 -6.86 -14.81
N ILE A 373 1.46 -7.48 -13.67
CA ILE A 373 2.41 -7.59 -12.55
C ILE A 373 3.59 -8.48 -12.92
N LEU A 374 3.36 -9.62 -13.57
CA LEU A 374 4.42 -10.51 -14.03
C LEU A 374 5.36 -9.80 -15.02
N GLN A 375 4.79 -8.99 -15.91
CA GLN A 375 5.56 -8.16 -16.84
C GLN A 375 6.43 -7.13 -16.10
N LEU A 376 5.89 -6.42 -15.09
CA LEU A 376 6.68 -5.49 -14.27
C LEU A 376 7.85 -6.20 -13.60
N ILE A 377 7.62 -7.36 -12.98
CA ILE A 377 8.64 -8.15 -12.29
C ILE A 377 9.72 -8.63 -13.27
N SER A 378 9.29 -9.16 -14.42
CA SER A 378 10.23 -9.65 -15.46
C SER A 378 11.05 -8.52 -16.06
N ASN A 379 10.45 -7.40 -16.40
CA ASN A 379 11.16 -6.24 -16.92
C ASN A 379 12.14 -5.67 -15.89
N ARG A 380 11.75 -5.63 -14.60
CA ARG A 380 12.63 -5.17 -13.53
C ARG A 380 13.86 -6.07 -13.39
N LEU A 381 13.74 -7.38 -13.53
CA LEU A 381 14.89 -8.28 -13.52
C LEU A 381 15.87 -7.93 -14.64
N CYS A 382 15.37 -7.75 -15.87
CA CYS A 382 16.18 -7.37 -17.01
C CYS A 382 16.87 -6.02 -16.82
N VAL A 383 16.15 -5.04 -16.30
CA VAL A 383 16.66 -3.68 -16.06
C VAL A 383 17.73 -3.68 -14.95
N ALA A 384 17.50 -4.41 -13.85
CA ALA A 384 18.36 -4.39 -12.68
C ALA A 384 19.76 -4.97 -12.90
N VAL A 385 19.88 -5.88 -13.87
CA VAL A 385 21.17 -6.50 -14.24
C VAL A 385 21.86 -5.82 -15.43
N GLY A 386 21.19 -4.83 -16.04
CA GLY A 386 21.68 -4.14 -17.23
C GLY A 386 22.85 -3.18 -16.97
N ASP A 387 23.39 -2.63 -18.04
CA ASP A 387 24.43 -1.61 -17.98
C ASP A 387 23.94 -0.34 -17.29
N PRO A 388 24.82 0.40 -16.62
CA PRO A 388 24.46 1.72 -16.09
C PRO A 388 24.19 2.70 -17.24
N HIS A 389 23.25 3.66 -16.97
CA HIS A 389 23.04 4.79 -17.85
C HIS A 389 24.13 5.84 -17.63
N ARG A 390 24.85 6.24 -18.70
CA ARG A 390 25.92 7.21 -18.64
C ARG A 390 25.58 8.41 -19.50
N TYR A 391 25.79 9.59 -18.95
CA TYR A 391 25.57 10.87 -19.66
C TYR A 391 26.54 11.93 -19.20
N ALA A 392 26.84 12.84 -20.10
CA ALA A 392 27.60 14.04 -19.81
C ALA A 392 26.60 15.18 -19.43
N GLU A 393 26.69 15.68 -18.22
CA GLU A 393 25.96 16.86 -17.76
C GLU A 393 26.84 18.09 -17.96
N THR A 394 26.39 19.00 -18.82
CA THR A 394 27.06 20.29 -19.05
C THR A 394 26.30 21.38 -18.31
N VAL A 395 27.02 22.14 -17.49
CA VAL A 395 26.49 23.31 -16.78
C VAL A 395 27.30 24.53 -17.21
N ILE A 396 26.61 25.54 -17.73
CA ILE A 396 27.19 26.81 -18.10
C ILE A 396 26.58 27.90 -17.19
N GLU A 397 27.43 28.64 -16.49
CA GLU A 397 27.05 29.82 -15.73
C GLU A 397 27.57 31.07 -16.45
N LEU A 398 26.68 32.03 -16.62
CA LEU A 398 26.99 33.28 -17.33
C LEU A 398 26.65 34.47 -16.44
N ASP A 399 27.46 35.52 -16.48
CA ASP A 399 27.08 36.84 -15.97
C ASP A 399 26.45 37.65 -17.11
N CYS A 400 25.30 38.22 -16.84
CA CYS A 400 24.67 39.14 -17.77
C CYS A 400 24.13 40.37 -17.00
N GLY A 401 24.80 41.49 -17.13
CA GLY A 401 24.42 42.71 -16.42
C GLY A 401 24.52 42.60 -14.88
N GLY A 402 25.47 41.82 -14.36
CA GLY A 402 25.67 41.61 -12.94
C GLY A 402 24.74 40.55 -12.33
N THR A 403 23.98 39.81 -13.16
CA THR A 403 23.10 38.74 -12.72
C THR A 403 23.58 37.40 -13.29
N THR A 404 23.63 36.37 -12.44
CA THR A 404 24.00 35.01 -12.85
C THR A 404 22.86 34.30 -13.56
N PHE A 405 23.14 33.76 -14.74
CA PHE A 405 22.26 32.89 -15.50
C PHE A 405 22.88 31.50 -15.60
N SER A 406 22.05 30.48 -15.52
CA SER A 406 22.52 29.09 -15.68
C SER A 406 21.81 28.38 -16.83
N ALA A 407 22.57 27.62 -17.59
CA ALA A 407 22.08 26.65 -18.57
C ALA A 407 22.55 25.27 -18.20
N LYS A 408 21.65 24.27 -18.28
CA LYS A 408 21.96 22.86 -18.07
C LYS A 408 21.62 22.08 -19.33
N GLY A 409 22.52 21.19 -19.71
CA GLY A 409 22.32 20.29 -20.83
C GLY A 409 22.78 18.89 -20.49
N LYS A 410 22.24 17.91 -21.21
CA LYS A 410 22.57 16.51 -21.02
C LYS A 410 22.79 15.86 -22.36
N THR A 411 23.93 15.20 -22.50
CA THR A 411 24.27 14.40 -23.68
C THR A 411 24.40 12.94 -23.27
N ILE A 412 23.58 12.08 -23.83
CA ILE A 412 23.59 10.65 -23.51
C ILE A 412 24.86 10.04 -24.13
N VAL A 413 25.68 9.38 -23.29
CA VAL A 413 26.88 8.63 -23.69
C VAL A 413 26.52 7.18 -23.91
N GLN A 414 25.71 6.59 -23.00
CA GLN A 414 25.24 5.21 -23.06
C GLN A 414 23.86 5.11 -22.45
N ASN A 415 22.90 4.59 -23.22
CA ASN A 415 21.52 4.44 -22.71
C ASN A 415 21.46 3.45 -21.55
N GLY A 416 22.24 2.38 -21.59
CA GLY A 416 22.26 1.35 -20.55
C GLY A 416 20.87 0.80 -20.27
N TRP A 417 20.55 0.60 -18.99
CA TRP A 417 19.26 0.07 -18.54
C TRP A 417 18.03 0.89 -18.99
N LYS A 418 18.19 2.18 -19.32
CA LYS A 418 17.06 2.99 -19.81
C LYS A 418 16.55 2.57 -21.18
N ALA A 419 17.41 1.90 -21.99
CA ALA A 419 16.98 1.31 -23.24
C ALA A 419 15.97 0.16 -23.05
N LEU A 420 15.97 -0.47 -21.86
CA LEU A 420 15.09 -1.59 -21.52
C LEU A 420 13.69 -1.12 -21.00
N ILE A 421 13.50 0.18 -20.82
CA ILE A 421 12.20 0.74 -20.41
C ILE A 421 11.36 1.01 -21.65
N GLN A 422 10.16 0.42 -21.70
CA GLN A 422 9.24 0.63 -22.83
C GLN A 422 8.92 2.12 -23.05
N LYS A 423 8.96 2.56 -24.30
CA LYS A 423 8.57 3.93 -24.72
C LYS A 423 7.12 4.21 -24.29
N GLY A 424 6.93 5.14 -23.37
CA GLY A 424 5.63 5.50 -22.77
C GLY A 424 5.65 5.52 -21.23
N SER A 425 6.68 4.97 -20.61
CA SER A 425 6.95 5.05 -19.17
C SER A 425 7.91 6.19 -18.79
N SER A 426 8.52 6.87 -19.77
CA SER A 426 9.41 8.00 -19.53
C SER A 426 8.65 9.18 -18.92
N THR A 427 9.20 9.75 -17.88
CA THR A 427 8.70 10.98 -17.27
C THR A 427 8.87 12.12 -18.28
N LYS A 428 7.86 13.00 -18.38
CA LYS A 428 7.85 14.20 -19.26
C LYS A 428 9.07 15.14 -19.13
N ASN A 429 9.99 14.85 -18.24
CA ASN A 429 11.19 15.67 -18.02
C ASN A 429 12.32 15.39 -19.04
N ASP A 430 12.30 14.26 -19.75
CA ASP A 430 13.36 13.92 -20.69
C ASP A 430 13.22 14.63 -22.07
N GLU A 431 12.04 15.18 -22.35
CA GLU A 431 11.77 15.84 -23.66
C GLU A 431 12.26 17.30 -23.76
N ASN A 432 12.68 17.94 -22.66
CA ASN A 432 13.12 19.35 -22.63
C ASN A 432 14.62 19.53 -22.36
N GLU A 433 15.42 18.49 -22.49
CA GLU A 433 16.86 18.59 -22.27
C GLU A 433 17.56 19.17 -23.52
N GLN A 434 18.15 20.38 -23.38
CA GLN A 434 18.93 21.01 -24.46
C GLN A 434 20.33 20.43 -24.53
N THR A 435 20.85 20.29 -25.75
CA THR A 435 22.29 20.01 -25.97
C THR A 435 23.02 21.36 -25.98
N LEU A 436 23.97 21.52 -25.06
CA LEU A 436 24.74 22.78 -24.97
C LEU A 436 25.95 22.77 -25.86
N PRO A 437 26.29 23.93 -26.49
CA PRO A 437 27.54 24.06 -27.28
C PRO A 437 28.76 24.06 -26.35
N THR A 438 29.92 23.77 -26.90
CA THR A 438 31.19 23.94 -26.21
C THR A 438 31.47 25.43 -26.10
N VAL A 439 31.73 25.91 -24.89
CA VAL A 439 32.09 27.30 -24.59
C VAL A 439 33.26 27.35 -23.62
N SER A 440 34.02 28.44 -23.65
CA SER A 440 35.13 28.67 -22.73
C SER A 440 34.83 29.82 -21.77
N VAL A 441 35.42 29.74 -20.57
CA VAL A 441 35.33 30.86 -19.60
C VAL A 441 35.89 32.14 -20.26
N GLY A 442 35.13 33.22 -20.11
CA GLY A 442 35.41 34.51 -20.74
C GLY A 442 34.79 34.71 -22.12
N ASP A 443 34.15 33.68 -22.71
CA ASP A 443 33.41 33.86 -23.96
C ASP A 443 32.28 34.85 -23.79
N GLU A 444 32.20 35.80 -24.69
CA GLU A 444 31.07 36.74 -24.78
C GLU A 444 29.99 36.21 -25.73
N ARG A 445 28.77 36.25 -25.27
CA ARG A 445 27.60 35.79 -26.04
C ARG A 445 26.56 36.89 -26.11
N LYS A 446 26.21 37.31 -27.31
CA LYS A 446 25.15 38.29 -27.51
C LYS A 446 23.80 37.72 -27.12
N VAL A 447 23.03 38.42 -26.34
CA VAL A 447 21.63 38.06 -26.01
C VAL A 447 20.76 38.35 -27.24
N LEU A 448 20.15 37.30 -27.78
CA LEU A 448 19.27 37.38 -28.96
C LEU A 448 17.84 37.76 -28.59
N GLY A 449 17.46 37.52 -27.37
CA GLY A 449 16.15 37.87 -26.82
C GLY A 449 16.09 37.53 -25.34
N SER A 450 15.22 38.22 -24.60
CA SER A 450 14.99 37.96 -23.19
C SER A 450 13.49 37.96 -22.88
N GLU A 451 13.04 37.05 -22.06
CA GLU A 451 11.65 36.92 -21.62
C GLU A 451 11.58 36.73 -20.11
N ILE A 452 10.50 37.22 -19.50
CA ILE A 452 10.20 36.94 -18.09
C ILE A 452 9.16 35.82 -18.05
N LYS A 453 9.50 34.77 -17.32
CA LYS A 453 8.57 33.65 -17.02
C LYS A 453 8.03 33.83 -15.61
N GLU A 454 6.71 34.00 -15.54
CA GLU A 454 5.98 34.02 -14.28
C GLU A 454 5.60 32.61 -13.85
N GLY A 455 5.90 32.26 -12.62
CA GLY A 455 5.50 31.02 -11.99
C GLY A 455 4.84 31.30 -10.64
N LYS A 456 4.20 30.30 -10.09
CA LYS A 456 3.69 30.29 -8.71
C LYS A 456 4.20 29.05 -7.99
N THR A 457 4.52 29.21 -6.72
CA THR A 457 4.79 28.06 -5.87
C THR A 457 3.54 27.19 -5.81
N SER A 458 3.71 25.88 -5.69
CA SER A 458 2.61 24.91 -5.63
C SER A 458 2.61 24.17 -4.29
N PRO A 459 1.43 23.82 -3.77
CA PRO A 459 1.33 23.06 -2.53
C PRO A 459 1.93 21.66 -2.71
N PRO A 460 2.21 20.95 -1.62
CA PRO A 460 2.49 19.54 -1.68
C PRO A 460 1.36 18.81 -2.42
N LYS A 461 1.69 17.74 -3.14
CA LYS A 461 0.65 16.92 -3.79
C LYS A 461 -0.07 16.05 -2.77
N HIS A 462 -1.37 15.79 -3.00
CA HIS A 462 -2.11 14.78 -2.26
C HIS A 462 -1.39 13.44 -2.28
N PHE A 463 -1.52 12.64 -1.23
CA PHE A 463 -0.99 11.29 -1.25
C PHE A 463 -1.71 10.42 -2.28
N THR A 464 -0.94 9.65 -3.03
CA THR A 464 -1.37 8.43 -3.73
C THR A 464 -0.95 7.22 -2.90
N GLU A 465 -1.33 6.01 -3.29
CA GLU A 465 -0.82 4.83 -2.58
C GLU A 465 0.71 4.70 -2.74
N ASP A 466 1.29 5.02 -3.92
CA ASP A 466 2.74 5.08 -4.10
C ASP A 466 3.40 6.00 -3.08
N THR A 467 2.95 7.24 -2.99
CA THR A 467 3.60 8.24 -2.14
C THR A 467 3.32 8.03 -0.64
N LEU A 468 2.15 7.46 -0.28
CA LEU A 468 1.86 7.11 1.11
C LEU A 468 2.68 5.89 1.55
N LEU A 469 2.81 4.86 0.71
CA LEU A 469 3.70 3.72 0.98
C LEU A 469 5.15 4.15 1.17
N SER A 470 5.63 5.07 0.32
CA SER A 470 6.96 5.67 0.47
C SER A 470 7.12 6.39 1.81
N ALA A 471 6.12 7.19 2.18
CA ALA A 471 6.13 7.90 3.44
C ALA A 471 6.07 6.96 4.65
N MET A 472 5.29 5.86 4.57
CA MET A 472 5.28 4.82 5.60
C MET A 472 6.64 4.11 5.72
N GLU A 473 7.31 3.85 4.60
CA GLU A 473 8.62 3.18 4.55
C GLU A 473 9.72 4.03 5.21
N THR A 474 9.65 5.35 5.06
CA THR A 474 10.65 6.29 5.58
C THR A 474 10.22 6.98 6.88
N ALA A 475 9.04 6.67 7.40
CA ALA A 475 8.51 7.30 8.61
C ALA A 475 9.43 7.03 9.81
N GLY A 476 9.71 8.07 10.61
CA GLY A 476 10.61 7.99 11.75
C GLY A 476 12.11 7.98 11.40
N ALA A 477 12.48 8.06 10.13
CA ALA A 477 13.89 8.00 9.71
C ALA A 477 14.75 9.13 10.27
N ASP A 478 14.16 10.30 10.53
CA ASP A 478 14.87 11.46 11.06
C ASP A 478 15.02 11.39 12.60
N GLU A 479 14.27 10.50 13.25
CA GLU A 479 14.25 10.32 14.71
C GLU A 479 15.06 9.09 15.16
N MET A 480 15.56 8.26 14.23
CA MET A 480 16.31 7.05 14.48
C MET A 480 17.82 7.25 14.37
N PRO A 481 18.65 6.58 15.20
CA PRO A 481 20.09 6.51 15.00
C PRO A 481 20.45 6.02 13.57
N GLU A 482 21.59 6.50 13.05
CA GLU A 482 22.04 6.13 11.69
C GLU A 482 22.30 4.63 11.50
N ASP A 483 22.59 3.93 12.59
CA ASP A 483 22.99 2.50 12.61
C ASP A 483 21.79 1.53 12.69
N VAL A 484 20.56 2.03 12.84
CA VAL A 484 19.36 1.19 12.95
C VAL A 484 18.77 0.96 11.57
N GLU A 485 18.49 -0.30 11.24
CA GLU A 485 17.79 -0.67 10.01
C GLU A 485 16.39 -0.05 10.00
N ARG A 486 16.21 0.98 9.16
CA ARG A 486 15.00 1.82 9.11
C ARG A 486 13.82 1.03 8.55
N LYS A 487 12.93 0.54 9.40
CA LYS A 487 11.76 -0.27 8.97
C LYS A 487 10.47 0.54 8.77
N GLY A 488 10.42 1.80 9.18
CA GLY A 488 9.26 2.68 9.02
C GLY A 488 7.98 2.16 9.70
N LEU A 489 6.82 2.60 9.20
CA LEU A 489 5.50 2.18 9.69
C LEU A 489 5.04 0.89 9.02
N GLY A 490 4.88 -0.17 9.81
CA GLY A 490 4.44 -1.48 9.35
C GLY A 490 5.46 -2.20 8.46
N THR A 491 5.24 -3.47 8.24
CA THR A 491 6.06 -4.29 7.33
C THR A 491 5.53 -4.22 5.89
N PRO A 492 6.31 -4.58 4.87
CA PRO A 492 5.82 -4.69 3.49
C PRO A 492 4.53 -5.50 3.38
N ALA A 493 4.42 -6.59 4.12
CA ALA A 493 3.25 -7.46 4.13
C ALA A 493 1.97 -6.81 4.68
N THR A 494 2.08 -5.84 5.60
CA THR A 494 0.95 -5.26 6.33
C THR A 494 0.50 -3.90 5.82
N ARG A 495 1.39 -3.11 5.18
CA ARG A 495 1.09 -1.73 4.73
C ARG A 495 -0.15 -1.64 3.84
N ALA A 496 -0.26 -2.53 2.85
CA ALA A 496 -1.41 -2.58 1.95
C ALA A 496 -2.74 -2.79 2.70
N GLY A 497 -2.77 -3.76 3.62
CA GLY A 497 -3.94 -4.06 4.45
C GLY A 497 -4.34 -2.89 5.37
N ILE A 498 -3.35 -2.11 5.85
CA ILE A 498 -3.60 -0.92 6.68
C ILE A 498 -4.27 0.18 5.86
N ILE A 499 -3.76 0.49 4.66
CA ILE A 499 -4.37 1.48 3.76
C ILE A 499 -5.79 1.05 3.41
N GLU A 500 -5.98 -0.22 3.03
CA GLU A 500 -7.30 -0.76 2.71
C GLU A 500 -8.27 -0.70 3.89
N LYS A 501 -7.79 -1.00 5.11
CA LYS A 501 -8.57 -0.88 6.34
C LYS A 501 -9.00 0.55 6.60
N LEU A 502 -8.12 1.54 6.45
CA LEU A 502 -8.43 2.96 6.60
C LEU A 502 -9.53 3.43 5.63
N VAL A 503 -9.47 2.96 4.38
CA VAL A 503 -10.51 3.25 3.38
C VAL A 503 -11.82 2.54 3.72
N ARG A 504 -11.78 1.26 4.10
CA ARG A 504 -12.96 0.46 4.43
C ARG A 504 -13.73 0.97 5.64
N ILE A 505 -13.04 1.45 6.68
CA ILE A 505 -13.69 2.01 7.89
C ILE A 505 -14.06 3.49 7.74
N GLY A 506 -13.75 4.09 6.58
CA GLY A 506 -14.15 5.44 6.21
C GLY A 506 -13.32 6.54 6.86
N PHE A 507 -12.06 6.30 7.17
CA PHE A 507 -11.10 7.34 7.61
C PHE A 507 -10.38 7.99 6.44
N LEU A 508 -10.14 7.23 5.36
CA LEU A 508 -9.64 7.71 4.08
C LEU A 508 -10.67 7.42 2.98
N GLU A 509 -10.64 8.21 1.93
CA GLU A 509 -11.37 7.94 0.69
C GLU A 509 -10.43 8.06 -0.53
N ARG A 510 -10.72 7.26 -1.57
CA ARG A 510 -9.99 7.33 -2.85
C ARG A 510 -10.71 8.25 -3.80
N LYS A 511 -10.12 9.41 -4.12
CA LYS A 511 -10.64 10.40 -5.09
C LYS A 511 -9.71 10.54 -6.28
N GLY A 512 -10.26 10.70 -7.48
CA GLY A 512 -9.51 10.88 -8.73
C GLY A 512 -10.07 10.06 -9.87
N ASP A 513 -9.26 9.88 -10.92
CA ASP A 513 -9.61 9.09 -12.10
C ASP A 513 -9.23 7.60 -11.96
N LYS A 514 -9.35 6.84 -13.06
CA LYS A 514 -9.00 5.40 -13.04
C LYS A 514 -7.51 5.14 -12.84
N LYS A 515 -6.65 6.05 -13.31
CA LYS A 515 -5.19 5.88 -13.30
C LYS A 515 -4.55 6.48 -12.06
N THR A 516 -5.03 7.64 -11.63
CA THR A 516 -4.47 8.35 -10.47
C THR A 516 -5.55 8.57 -9.43
N LYS A 517 -5.42 7.89 -8.29
CA LYS A 517 -6.30 8.04 -7.13
C LYS A 517 -5.52 8.63 -5.97
N HIS A 518 -6.08 9.67 -5.40
CA HIS A 518 -5.57 10.31 -4.20
C HIS A 518 -6.25 9.74 -2.97
N LEU A 519 -5.49 9.59 -1.89
CA LEU A 519 -5.97 9.18 -0.58
C LEU A 519 -6.25 10.44 0.25
N ILE A 520 -7.52 10.76 0.40
CA ILE A 520 -7.97 11.98 1.08
C ILE A 520 -8.59 11.60 2.42
N PRO A 521 -8.19 12.23 3.55
CA PRO A 521 -8.84 12.03 4.83
C PRO A 521 -10.31 12.46 4.77
N THR A 522 -11.17 11.66 5.35
CA THR A 522 -12.56 12.05 5.57
C THR A 522 -12.65 12.94 6.81
N HIS A 523 -13.79 13.59 7.01
CA HIS A 523 -14.05 14.32 8.25
C HIS A 523 -13.87 13.45 9.49
N LYS A 524 -14.33 12.19 9.44
CA LYS A 524 -14.16 11.22 10.53
C LYS A 524 -12.68 10.90 10.79
N GLY A 525 -11.89 10.77 9.73
CA GLY A 525 -10.44 10.55 9.83
C GLY A 525 -9.72 11.75 10.43
N THR A 526 -10.05 12.95 9.98
CA THR A 526 -9.49 14.21 10.53
C THR A 526 -9.86 14.37 12.00
N ALA A 527 -11.14 14.15 12.35
CA ALA A 527 -11.62 14.24 13.73
C ALA A 527 -10.87 13.26 14.65
N LEU A 528 -10.63 12.02 14.21
CA LEU A 528 -9.86 11.06 14.97
C LEU A 528 -8.46 11.59 15.28
N VAL A 529 -7.72 12.04 14.25
CA VAL A 529 -6.36 12.56 14.42
C VAL A 529 -6.33 13.78 15.33
N THR A 530 -7.31 14.68 15.20
CA THR A 530 -7.40 15.90 16.04
C THR A 530 -7.55 15.58 17.53
N VAL A 531 -8.25 14.50 17.87
CA VAL A 531 -8.47 14.14 19.30
C VAL A 531 -7.40 13.18 19.82
N MET A 532 -6.55 12.61 18.97
CA MET A 532 -5.47 11.72 19.42
C MET A 532 -4.30 12.49 20.01
N PRO A 533 -3.67 12.01 21.09
CA PRO A 533 -2.39 12.53 21.55
C PRO A 533 -1.29 12.30 20.51
N GLU A 534 -0.35 13.22 20.43
CA GLU A 534 0.77 13.16 19.51
C GLU A 534 1.57 11.85 19.61
N GLN A 535 1.71 11.33 20.83
CA GLN A 535 2.41 10.08 21.12
C GLN A 535 1.85 8.89 20.31
N ILE A 536 0.53 8.78 20.15
CA ILE A 536 -0.09 7.68 19.36
C ILE A 536 -0.08 7.98 17.86
N GLN A 537 0.08 9.24 17.48
CA GLN A 537 0.19 9.67 16.10
C GLN A 537 1.60 9.52 15.56
N SER A 538 2.62 9.46 16.46
CA SER A 538 4.02 9.42 16.06
C SER A 538 4.43 8.07 15.48
N PRO A 539 5.16 8.05 14.35
CA PRO A 539 5.81 6.86 13.83
C PRO A 539 6.91 6.29 14.76
N SER A 540 7.57 7.14 15.57
CA SER A 540 8.71 6.75 16.40
C SER A 540 8.36 5.65 17.40
N MET A 541 7.20 5.73 18.06
CA MET A 541 6.73 4.66 18.96
C MET A 541 6.65 3.30 18.25
N THR A 542 6.13 3.30 17.01
CA THR A 542 6.03 2.05 16.23
C THR A 542 7.40 1.51 15.84
N ALA A 543 8.32 2.39 15.52
CA ALA A 543 9.68 2.03 15.15
C ALA A 543 10.45 1.44 16.34
N ASP A 544 10.40 2.05 17.53
CA ASP A 544 10.97 1.55 18.77
C ASP A 544 10.45 0.14 19.10
N TRP A 545 9.15 -0.10 18.93
CA TRP A 545 8.60 -1.41 19.17
C TRP A 545 9.06 -2.48 18.17
N GLU A 546 9.17 -2.14 16.88
CA GLU A 546 9.70 -3.09 15.89
C GLU A 546 11.18 -3.42 16.13
N GLU A 547 11.97 -2.46 16.64
CA GLU A 547 13.34 -2.71 17.08
C GLU A 547 13.38 -3.69 18.25
N LYS A 548 12.58 -3.45 19.30
CA LYS A 548 12.50 -4.35 20.47
C LYS A 548 12.01 -5.75 20.08
N LEU A 549 11.04 -5.86 19.16
CA LEU A 549 10.61 -7.16 18.64
C LEU A 549 11.72 -7.89 17.88
N LEU A 550 12.59 -7.18 17.20
CA LEU A 550 13.80 -7.75 16.59
C LEU A 550 14.81 -8.25 17.62
N LEU A 551 14.99 -7.50 18.71
CA LEU A 551 15.85 -7.91 19.81
C LEU A 551 15.29 -9.15 20.55
N ILE A 552 13.97 -9.26 20.72
CA ILE A 552 13.30 -10.48 21.23
C ILE A 552 13.58 -11.68 20.31
N GLU A 553 13.47 -11.50 19.00
CA GLU A 553 13.75 -12.55 18.01
C GLU A 553 15.22 -13.04 18.07
N LYS A 554 16.14 -12.14 18.43
CA LYS A 554 17.56 -12.46 18.64
C LYS A 554 17.85 -13.02 20.03
N GLY A 555 16.88 -13.00 20.95
CA GLY A 555 17.07 -13.37 22.35
C GLY A 555 17.84 -12.32 23.18
N GLU A 556 17.90 -11.09 22.70
CA GLU A 556 18.63 -9.97 23.32
C GLU A 556 17.75 -9.05 24.18
N TYR A 557 16.42 -9.23 24.15
CA TYR A 557 15.44 -8.48 24.94
C TYR A 557 14.35 -9.40 25.47
N ALA A 558 13.90 -9.18 26.73
CA ALA A 558 12.88 -10.02 27.33
C ALA A 558 11.47 -9.64 26.86
N SER A 559 10.66 -10.64 26.56
CA SER A 559 9.27 -10.45 26.12
C SER A 559 8.37 -9.83 27.18
N GLU A 560 8.61 -10.18 28.46
CA GLU A 560 7.88 -9.62 29.59
C GLU A 560 8.12 -8.12 29.74
N ASP A 561 9.39 -7.67 29.66
CA ASP A 561 9.74 -6.26 29.75
C ASP A 561 9.07 -5.44 28.64
N PHE A 562 9.07 -5.96 27.41
CA PHE A 562 8.36 -5.35 26.28
C PHE A 562 6.87 -5.20 26.57
N MET A 563 6.23 -6.27 27.06
CA MET A 563 4.78 -6.26 27.32
C MET A 563 4.42 -5.33 28.48
N ASP A 564 5.27 -5.19 29.49
CA ASP A 564 5.03 -4.29 30.62
C ASP A 564 5.18 -2.81 30.20
N GLU A 565 6.16 -2.46 29.38
CA GLU A 565 6.25 -1.13 28.78
C GLU A 565 4.98 -0.75 27.99
N ILE A 566 4.41 -1.70 27.22
CA ILE A 566 3.17 -1.46 26.49
C ILE A 566 1.99 -1.18 27.42
N LYS A 567 1.89 -1.94 28.51
CA LYS A 567 0.85 -1.73 29.52
C LYS A 567 1.00 -0.36 30.18
N ASP A 568 2.23 0.04 30.53
CA ASP A 568 2.51 1.33 31.16
C ASP A 568 2.15 2.50 30.23
N VAL A 569 2.50 2.42 28.95
CA VAL A 569 2.10 3.43 27.94
C VAL A 569 0.58 3.56 27.85
N ILE A 570 -0.15 2.46 27.84
CA ILE A 570 -1.62 2.48 27.74
C ILE A 570 -2.27 2.93 29.06
N ALA A 571 -1.75 2.51 30.21
CA ALA A 571 -2.22 2.99 31.52
C ALA A 571 -2.03 4.49 31.65
N GLY A 572 -0.85 5.00 31.30
CA GLY A 572 -0.53 6.42 31.29
C GLY A 572 -1.44 7.22 30.33
N LEU A 573 -1.73 6.68 29.14
CA LEU A 573 -2.66 7.28 28.20
C LEU A 573 -4.06 7.44 28.82
N ILE A 574 -4.60 6.38 29.42
CA ILE A 574 -5.97 6.39 29.99
C ILE A 574 -6.04 7.35 31.18
N GLN A 575 -5.01 7.37 32.02
CA GLN A 575 -4.96 8.20 33.22
C GLN A 575 -4.81 9.68 32.92
N ASN A 576 -4.00 10.04 31.92
CA ASN A 576 -3.58 11.42 31.68
C ASN A 576 -4.33 12.09 30.51
N TYR A 577 -5.20 11.37 29.80
CA TYR A 577 -5.89 11.95 28.65
C TYR A 577 -6.98 12.94 29.08
N GLU A 578 -6.85 14.18 28.62
CA GLU A 578 -7.85 15.21 28.80
C GLU A 578 -8.72 15.34 27.55
N VAL A 579 -10.05 15.30 27.74
CA VAL A 579 -11.00 15.45 26.64
C VAL A 579 -10.90 16.84 26.04
N ILE A 580 -10.75 16.93 24.73
CA ILE A 580 -10.71 18.19 24.01
C ILE A 580 -12.07 18.89 24.12
N ARG A 581 -12.06 20.13 24.62
CA ARG A 581 -13.27 20.97 24.73
C ARG A 581 -13.79 21.30 23.33
N ASP A 582 -15.12 21.47 23.23
CA ASP A 582 -15.81 21.79 21.95
C ASP A 582 -15.65 20.73 20.85
N SER A 583 -15.20 19.52 21.21
CA SER A 583 -15.10 18.38 20.29
C SER A 583 -16.42 17.95 19.66
N GLU A 584 -17.57 18.38 20.22
CA GLU A 584 -18.91 18.13 19.65
C GLU A 584 -19.03 18.65 18.21
N VAL A 585 -18.39 19.76 17.87
CA VAL A 585 -18.33 20.30 16.51
C VAL A 585 -17.52 19.39 15.59
N LEU A 586 -16.36 18.89 16.06
CA LEU A 586 -15.51 17.95 15.33
C LEU A 586 -16.19 16.59 15.11
N MET A 587 -17.00 16.17 16.09
CA MET A 587 -17.71 14.90 16.09
C MET A 587 -19.13 15.02 15.57
N SER A 588 -19.53 16.20 15.08
CA SER A 588 -20.89 16.45 14.62
C SER A 588 -21.25 15.55 13.43
N LYS A 589 -22.43 14.95 13.51
CA LYS A 589 -22.95 14.08 12.44
C LYS A 589 -23.34 14.84 11.18
N GLU A 590 -23.40 16.17 11.24
CA GLU A 590 -23.72 17.03 10.10
C GLU A 590 -22.68 16.93 8.98
N ALA A 591 -21.44 16.61 9.31
CA ALA A 591 -20.37 16.41 8.32
C ALA A 591 -20.59 15.19 7.40
N ASN A 592 -21.42 14.23 7.78
CA ASN A 592 -21.84 13.10 6.94
C ASN A 592 -23.18 13.33 6.24
N SER A 593 -23.72 14.54 6.31
CA SER A 593 -24.98 14.89 5.67
C SER A 593 -24.77 14.99 4.16
N ILE A 594 -25.59 14.24 3.41
CA ILE A 594 -25.66 14.33 1.96
C ILE A 594 -26.68 15.37 1.46
N GLY A 595 -27.38 16.04 2.37
CA GLY A 595 -28.38 17.06 2.07
C GLY A 595 -29.38 17.24 3.19
N LYS A 596 -30.37 18.13 2.97
CA LYS A 596 -31.46 18.37 3.90
C LYS A 596 -32.66 17.46 3.62
N CYS A 597 -33.31 17.02 4.67
CA CYS A 597 -34.53 16.23 4.57
C CYS A 597 -35.66 17.06 3.96
N PRO A 598 -36.33 16.62 2.91
CA PRO A 598 -37.41 17.38 2.27
C PRO A 598 -38.65 17.48 3.14
N LEU A 599 -38.81 16.68 4.22
CA LEU A 599 -39.94 16.73 5.13
C LEU A 599 -39.71 17.63 6.33
N CYS A 600 -38.57 17.52 7.00
CA CYS A 600 -38.34 18.22 8.27
C CYS A 600 -37.11 19.15 8.27
N GLY A 601 -36.38 19.24 7.19
CA GLY A 601 -35.21 20.10 7.06
C GLY A 601 -33.94 19.61 7.78
N SER A 602 -34.02 18.53 8.58
CA SER A 602 -32.85 17.95 9.27
C SER A 602 -31.85 17.32 8.28
N ALA A 603 -30.63 17.06 8.72
CA ALA A 603 -29.62 16.41 7.91
C ALA A 603 -30.04 15.00 7.44
N VAL A 604 -29.69 14.62 6.21
CA VAL A 604 -29.84 13.25 5.70
C VAL A 604 -28.48 12.57 5.68
N GLU A 605 -28.36 11.47 6.43
CA GLU A 605 -27.11 10.73 6.62
C GLU A 605 -26.99 9.54 5.65
N ASP A 606 -25.77 9.33 5.12
CA ASP A 606 -25.43 8.14 4.34
C ASP A 606 -25.14 6.95 5.26
N LYS A 607 -25.98 5.91 5.23
CA LYS A 607 -25.81 4.66 5.99
C LYS A 607 -25.70 3.46 5.05
N SER A 608 -25.31 2.31 5.57
CA SER A 608 -25.04 1.10 4.79
C SER A 608 -26.18 0.68 3.86
N LYS A 609 -27.44 0.79 4.30
CA LYS A 609 -28.62 0.35 3.55
C LYS A 609 -29.33 1.46 2.77
N GLY A 610 -29.06 2.75 3.07
CA GLY A 610 -29.77 3.89 2.49
C GLY A 610 -29.34 5.22 3.08
N TYR A 611 -30.07 6.26 2.69
CA TYR A 611 -29.91 7.63 3.16
C TYR A 611 -31.12 7.97 4.05
N PHE A 612 -30.86 8.26 5.32
CA PHE A 612 -31.89 8.40 6.33
C PHE A 612 -31.84 9.79 6.97
N CYS A 613 -33.00 10.31 7.32
CA CYS A 613 -33.09 11.54 8.11
C CYS A 613 -32.46 11.33 9.50
N SER A 614 -31.65 12.30 9.95
CA SER A 614 -31.04 12.29 11.30
C SER A 614 -32.06 12.48 12.43
N ASN A 615 -33.18 13.10 12.13
CA ASN A 615 -34.31 13.18 13.07
C ASN A 615 -35.05 11.83 13.17
N ARG A 616 -34.99 11.22 14.33
CA ARG A 616 -35.58 9.87 14.59
C ARG A 616 -37.09 9.82 14.47
N GLU A 617 -37.78 10.95 14.63
CA GLU A 617 -39.22 11.07 14.46
C GLU A 617 -39.64 11.20 12.99
N CYS A 618 -38.69 11.54 12.12
CA CYS A 618 -38.95 11.70 10.69
C CYS A 618 -38.76 10.35 9.96
N ARG A 619 -39.76 9.97 9.16
CA ARG A 619 -39.80 8.69 8.44
C ARG A 619 -39.13 8.73 7.06
N PHE A 620 -38.51 9.84 6.70
CA PHE A 620 -37.85 9.95 5.39
C PHE A 620 -36.67 8.98 5.22
N ALA A 621 -36.70 8.23 4.13
CA ALA A 621 -35.62 7.32 3.72
C ALA A 621 -35.49 7.19 2.22
N LEU A 622 -34.25 7.19 1.71
CA LEU A 622 -33.91 6.79 0.35
C LEU A 622 -33.05 5.51 0.40
N TRP A 623 -33.56 4.42 -0.14
CA TRP A 623 -32.89 3.13 -0.09
C TRP A 623 -31.85 2.98 -1.21
N LYS A 624 -30.63 2.47 -0.94
CA LYS A 624 -29.60 2.21 -1.93
C LYS A 624 -30.00 1.13 -2.93
N ASN A 625 -30.79 0.13 -2.48
CA ASN A 625 -31.37 -0.93 -3.31
C ASN A 625 -32.75 -0.55 -3.89
N ASN A 626 -32.92 0.70 -4.29
CA ASN A 626 -34.21 1.22 -4.79
C ASN A 626 -34.62 0.51 -6.08
N ARG A 627 -35.83 -0.12 -6.05
CA ARG A 627 -36.36 -0.91 -7.19
C ARG A 627 -36.59 -0.08 -8.45
N TYR A 628 -37.00 1.19 -8.33
CA TYR A 628 -37.18 2.06 -9.48
C TYR A 628 -35.87 2.31 -10.20
N PHE A 629 -34.81 2.61 -9.47
CA PHE A 629 -33.47 2.80 -10.07
C PHE A 629 -32.93 1.50 -10.65
N ALA A 630 -33.14 0.37 -10.02
CA ALA A 630 -32.77 -0.94 -10.55
C ALA A 630 -33.47 -1.25 -11.89
N SER A 631 -34.78 -0.94 -12.03
CA SER A 631 -35.55 -1.18 -13.27
C SER A 631 -35.07 -0.37 -14.48
N ILE A 632 -34.31 0.67 -14.27
CA ILE A 632 -33.66 1.47 -15.32
C ILE A 632 -32.14 1.22 -15.42
N GLY A 633 -31.65 0.13 -14.83
CA GLY A 633 -30.25 -0.26 -14.85
C GLY A 633 -29.31 0.69 -14.11
N LYS A 634 -29.82 1.38 -13.05
CA LYS A 634 -29.07 2.33 -12.24
C LYS A 634 -29.13 1.95 -10.76
N SER A 635 -28.20 2.47 -9.98
CA SER A 635 -28.18 2.37 -8.52
C SER A 635 -28.38 3.75 -7.89
N MET A 636 -28.96 3.78 -6.69
CA MET A 636 -29.07 4.98 -5.88
C MET A 636 -27.72 5.27 -5.22
N THR A 637 -26.85 6.02 -5.90
CA THR A 637 -25.55 6.44 -5.37
C THR A 637 -25.69 7.68 -4.49
N SER A 638 -24.68 8.00 -3.65
CA SER A 638 -24.65 9.21 -2.83
C SER A 638 -24.79 10.48 -3.68
N ALA A 639 -24.10 10.55 -4.81
CA ALA A 639 -24.22 11.67 -5.76
C ALA A 639 -25.63 11.81 -6.35
N THR A 640 -26.31 10.68 -6.63
CA THR A 640 -27.69 10.67 -7.11
C THR A 640 -28.63 11.17 -6.00
N ALA A 641 -28.47 10.67 -4.78
CA ALA A 641 -29.25 11.07 -3.62
C ALA A 641 -29.07 12.56 -3.30
N GLN A 642 -27.84 13.09 -3.32
CA GLN A 642 -27.56 14.52 -3.14
C GLN A 642 -28.31 15.40 -4.14
N LYS A 643 -28.31 15.05 -5.43
CA LYS A 643 -29.02 15.81 -6.45
C LYS A 643 -30.54 15.78 -6.23
N LEU A 644 -31.08 14.61 -5.87
CA LEU A 644 -32.50 14.47 -5.57
C LEU A 644 -32.92 15.28 -4.32
N LEU A 645 -32.09 15.26 -3.28
CA LEU A 645 -32.33 16.06 -2.05
C LEU A 645 -32.21 17.56 -2.30
N GLY A 646 -31.25 17.98 -3.15
CA GLY A 646 -31.00 19.39 -3.41
C GLY A 646 -31.97 20.04 -4.41
N SER A 647 -32.36 19.33 -5.46
CA SER A 647 -33.16 19.90 -6.55
C SER A 647 -34.43 19.11 -6.90
N GLY A 648 -34.73 18.02 -6.18
CA GLY A 648 -35.87 17.15 -6.45
C GLY A 648 -35.73 16.31 -7.75
N LYS A 649 -34.65 16.47 -8.49
CA LYS A 649 -34.44 15.80 -9.78
C LYS A 649 -32.97 15.45 -10.04
N VAL A 650 -32.76 14.43 -10.91
CA VAL A 650 -31.43 14.00 -11.34
C VAL A 650 -31.43 13.59 -12.82
N LYS A 651 -30.46 14.08 -13.57
CA LYS A 651 -30.19 13.66 -14.96
C LYS A 651 -29.36 12.39 -14.99
N LEU A 652 -29.85 11.34 -15.65
CA LEU A 652 -29.20 10.05 -15.78
C LEU A 652 -28.99 9.71 -17.26
N LYS A 653 -27.76 9.40 -17.63
CA LYS A 653 -27.38 8.97 -18.99
C LYS A 653 -27.27 7.46 -19.06
N ASN A 654 -27.50 6.90 -20.25
CA ASN A 654 -27.37 5.46 -20.51
C ASN A 654 -28.17 4.61 -19.50
N CYS A 655 -29.40 4.98 -19.20
CA CYS A 655 -30.36 4.12 -18.51
C CYS A 655 -30.70 2.94 -19.40
N LYS A 656 -30.93 1.76 -18.82
CA LYS A 656 -31.30 0.56 -19.58
C LYS A 656 -32.69 0.07 -19.15
N SER A 657 -33.59 -0.02 -20.08
CA SER A 657 -34.95 -0.54 -19.82
C SER A 657 -34.88 -2.05 -19.58
N GLU A 658 -35.33 -2.49 -18.39
CA GLU A 658 -35.41 -3.92 -18.05
C GLU A 658 -36.35 -4.67 -19.01
N ARG A 659 -37.42 -4.00 -19.52
CA ARG A 659 -38.43 -4.60 -20.37
C ARG A 659 -37.99 -4.71 -21.83
N THR A 660 -37.26 -3.74 -22.38
CA THR A 660 -36.91 -3.67 -23.81
C THR A 660 -35.43 -3.82 -24.12
N GLY A 661 -34.54 -3.74 -23.09
CA GLY A 661 -33.10 -3.77 -23.24
C GLY A 661 -32.48 -2.50 -23.85
N ASN A 662 -33.29 -1.56 -24.33
CA ASN A 662 -32.81 -0.34 -24.97
C ASN A 662 -32.23 0.65 -24.00
N THR A 663 -31.23 1.42 -24.43
CA THR A 663 -30.61 2.50 -23.64
C THR A 663 -31.30 3.84 -23.93
N PHE A 664 -31.43 4.67 -22.90
CA PHE A 664 -32.05 6.00 -23.02
C PHE A 664 -31.48 6.95 -21.96
N ASP A 665 -31.60 8.26 -22.22
CA ASP A 665 -31.27 9.30 -21.23
C ASP A 665 -32.59 9.85 -20.67
N ALA A 666 -32.64 10.08 -19.35
CA ALA A 666 -33.83 10.56 -18.67
C ALA A 666 -33.49 11.49 -17.50
N THR A 667 -34.41 12.41 -17.23
CA THR A 667 -34.44 13.16 -15.98
C THR A 667 -35.43 12.49 -15.02
N VAL A 668 -34.95 12.01 -13.89
CA VAL A 668 -35.76 11.39 -12.83
C VAL A 668 -36.11 12.44 -11.79
N PHE A 669 -37.38 12.53 -11.44
CA PHE A 669 -37.94 13.38 -10.40
C PHE A 669 -38.29 12.58 -9.17
N MET A 670 -38.13 13.17 -8.00
CA MET A 670 -38.48 12.61 -6.71
C MET A 670 -39.57 13.43 -6.06
N GLU A 671 -40.64 12.80 -5.67
CA GLU A 671 -41.71 13.34 -4.82
C GLU A 671 -41.72 12.60 -3.49
N VAL A 672 -41.95 13.32 -2.42
CA VAL A 672 -41.98 12.75 -1.08
C VAL A 672 -43.37 13.04 -0.47
N SER A 673 -44.06 11.99 -0.10
CA SER A 673 -45.37 12.10 0.57
C SER A 673 -45.20 12.40 2.08
N GLU A 674 -46.23 12.92 2.70
CA GLU A 674 -46.23 13.29 4.14
C GLU A 674 -45.87 12.12 5.07
N ASP A 675 -46.14 10.89 4.65
CA ASP A 675 -45.78 9.66 5.39
C ASP A 675 -44.32 9.21 5.19
N GLY A 676 -43.51 10.00 4.46
CA GLY A 676 -42.07 9.74 4.21
C GLY A 676 -41.76 8.82 3.07
N LYS A 677 -42.75 8.35 2.30
CA LYS A 677 -42.55 7.51 1.14
C LYS A 677 -42.09 8.33 -0.07
N THR A 678 -41.13 7.80 -0.80
CA THR A 678 -40.59 8.42 -2.02
C THR A 678 -41.24 7.80 -3.26
N LYS A 679 -41.73 8.63 -4.17
CA LYS A 679 -42.16 8.27 -5.51
C LYS A 679 -41.24 8.86 -6.53
N PHE A 680 -41.02 8.13 -7.63
CA PHE A 680 -40.15 8.57 -8.71
C PHE A 680 -40.94 8.56 -10.02
N SER A 681 -40.72 9.61 -10.85
CA SER A 681 -41.20 9.71 -12.21
C SER A 681 -40.02 10.07 -13.14
N MET A 682 -40.15 9.90 -14.43
CA MET A 682 -39.09 10.25 -15.37
C MET A 682 -39.64 10.95 -16.62
N GLU A 683 -38.83 11.87 -17.14
CA GLU A 683 -39.02 12.46 -18.48
C GLU A 683 -37.83 12.08 -19.38
N PHE A 684 -38.12 11.66 -20.60
CA PHE A 684 -37.10 11.30 -21.56
C PHE A 684 -36.51 12.53 -22.24
N GLU A 685 -35.18 12.63 -22.28
CA GLU A 685 -34.47 13.67 -23.00
C GLU A 685 -34.30 13.27 -24.46
N ASN A 686 -35.32 13.33 -25.23
CA ASN A 686 -35.42 13.53 -26.68
C ASN A 686 -36.77 13.04 -27.18
N GLY A 687 -37.56 13.95 -27.66
CA GLY A 687 -38.68 13.66 -28.54
C GLY A 687 -38.19 13.08 -29.89
N GLY A 688 -37.54 11.92 -29.85
CA GLY A 688 -37.21 11.13 -31.05
C GLY A 688 -38.48 10.44 -31.54
N LYS A 689 -39.02 10.91 -32.66
CA LYS A 689 -40.13 10.27 -33.41
C LYS A 689 -39.94 8.77 -33.44
N ARG A 690 -40.95 8.03 -32.96
CA ARG A 690 -41.10 6.60 -33.27
C ARG A 690 -41.01 6.39 -34.76
N LYS A 691 -40.07 5.57 -35.23
CA LYS A 691 -40.23 4.72 -36.39
C LYS A 691 -40.49 3.30 -35.91
#